data_6f4dda5ccf24f90c58907979cc9504aa
#
_entry.id   6f4dda5ccf24f90c58907979cc9504aa
#
_cell.length_a   1.000
_cell.length_b   1.000
_cell.length_c   1.000
_cell.angle_alpha   90.00
_cell.angle_beta   90.00
_cell.angle_gamma   90.00
#
_symmetry.space_group_name_H-M   'P 1'
#
loop_
_entity.id
_entity.type
_entity.pdbx_description
1 polymer ?
#
loop_
_entity_poly.entity_id
_entity_poly.type
_entity_poly.pdbx_seq_one_letter_code
_entity_poly.pdbx_strand_id
1 'polypeptide(L)'
;MKTCFTGALLLCLGLTLQAADTPRFAAFKKDIYPIFKKHCNSCHGEEKTKGDVDLTIFRTDRAIMENSADMLVMKDVLLSEDMPPKPKKTGFTENDRKTLVSWVENHIEKIDFSDPVYFDPGPSPIRQLTTDEYNRTVKSLLNVDFNINREAGIKKESNVKAFSNLAATMQFSPLLIEKYFMAADKIIAKILDEKQGLNARKHLFDDLKSESDSEAAKFLNGILSRAYRRAVSAGEVKRLLPMYRFLRKEGKSFQEALVYSLKPILVSPQFLQRIESNRAPRNSPQAYVITDLELANRLSYFLWSTMPDDDLFKTAVSKKLMSAEEITTQVTRMLKDKKSEALIDNFMGEWLEFERVSNALPGTRNFPQFNRDMKNAMINETSMFVHEIIEKDLSVINFIDSDFTYLNDKLANLYKIPGVVGGDLRRVNLKPEYKRGGLLGMGSILAMTSHTDRTKPTARGKWVAEVILGTKIPEPPANVEALPGDKRGAAPTSFREKLNQHVADASCAVCHKKMDPLGFALDNFNAIGQWREREGSSAIDATGVLPDGTKVNGVSELKKIILDRKDQFVRNMFEKMLSYAIGRKIEYYDELTIRKAIDNIKKADYKFSAMVMEVVKSRPFLYRKNIENYYSVQNQK
;
A
#
# COMPACT_ATOMS: atom_id res chain seq x y z
N MET A 1 32.84 55.53 49.99
CA MET A 1 32.45 56.00 48.66
C MET A 1 31.45 55.03 48.09
N LYS A 2 30.19 55.47 48.01
CA LYS A 2 29.07 54.69 47.52
C LYS A 2 28.94 54.94 46.01
N THR A 3 28.96 53.89 45.19
CA THR A 3 28.60 53.95 43.76
C THR A 3 27.32 53.15 43.54
N CYS A 4 26.27 53.87 43.22
CA CYS A 4 24.98 53.32 42.77
C CYS A 4 25.11 52.71 41.37
N PHE A 5 24.62 51.46 41.22
CA PHE A 5 24.32 50.84 39.92
C PHE A 5 22.82 50.93 39.68
N THR A 6 22.43 51.80 38.76
CA THR A 6 21.08 51.88 38.19
C THR A 6 20.91 50.80 37.15
N GLY A 7 20.16 49.75 37.50
CA GLY A 7 19.75 48.70 36.54
C GLY A 7 18.60 49.19 35.67
N ALA A 8 18.83 49.35 34.38
CA ALA A 8 17.77 49.56 33.40
C ALA A 8 17.09 48.24 33.10
N LEU A 9 15.81 48.13 33.49
CA LEU A 9 14.92 47.01 33.16
C LEU A 9 14.44 47.16 31.72
N LEU A 10 15.06 46.46 30.78
CA LEU A 10 14.55 46.33 29.42
C LEU A 10 13.33 45.41 29.42
N LEU A 11 12.14 45.98 29.35
CA LEU A 11 10.91 45.26 28.99
C LEU A 11 11.00 44.82 27.53
N CYS A 12 11.38 43.56 27.28
CA CYS A 12 11.14 42.94 26.00
C CYS A 12 9.64 42.67 25.84
N LEU A 13 8.93 43.60 25.21
CA LEU A 13 7.60 43.32 24.63
C LEU A 13 7.81 42.25 23.53
N GLY A 14 7.54 41.01 23.85
CA GLY A 14 7.40 39.93 22.88
C GLY A 14 6.16 40.20 22.01
N LEU A 15 6.33 40.93 20.93
CA LEU A 15 5.38 40.91 19.82
C LEU A 15 5.39 39.53 19.23
N THR A 16 4.42 38.69 19.64
CA THR A 16 4.05 37.50 18.89
C THR A 16 3.51 37.94 17.54
N LEU A 17 4.36 37.98 16.52
CA LEU A 17 3.90 38.04 15.13
C LEU A 17 3.05 36.76 14.89
N GLN A 18 1.73 36.87 15.06
CA GLN A 18 0.83 35.89 14.49
C GLN A 18 1.04 35.93 12.97
N ALA A 19 1.50 34.81 12.42
CA ALA A 19 1.61 34.66 10.98
C ALA A 19 0.23 34.97 10.37
N ALA A 20 0.19 35.89 9.39
CA ALA A 20 -1.06 36.22 8.72
C ALA A 20 -1.69 34.96 8.11
N ASP A 21 -3.01 34.85 8.24
CA ASP A 21 -3.75 33.75 7.62
C ASP A 21 -3.45 33.68 6.11
N THR A 22 -3.32 32.49 5.58
CA THR A 22 -3.30 32.30 4.13
C THR A 22 -4.62 32.83 3.51
N PRO A 23 -4.62 33.30 2.25
CA PRO A 23 -5.86 33.74 1.60
C PRO A 23 -6.97 32.67 1.65
N ARG A 24 -6.60 31.39 1.53
CA ARG A 24 -7.52 30.26 1.64
C ARG A 24 -8.13 30.17 3.03
N PHE A 25 -7.32 30.22 4.08
CA PHE A 25 -7.81 30.10 5.45
C PHE A 25 -8.62 31.34 5.87
N ALA A 26 -8.26 32.52 5.40
CA ALA A 26 -9.06 33.70 5.60
C ALA A 26 -10.46 33.58 4.96
N ALA A 27 -10.53 33.08 3.71
CA ALA A 27 -11.79 32.80 3.03
C ALA A 27 -12.59 31.72 3.77
N PHE A 28 -11.93 30.65 4.24
CA PHE A 28 -12.56 29.59 5.03
C PHE A 28 -13.22 30.15 6.30
N LYS A 29 -12.50 30.92 7.08
CA LYS A 29 -13.03 31.53 8.32
C LYS A 29 -14.22 32.44 8.06
N LYS A 30 -14.17 33.20 6.95
CA LYS A 30 -15.21 34.14 6.59
C LYS A 30 -16.47 33.47 6.05
N ASP A 31 -16.31 32.55 5.11
CA ASP A 31 -17.41 32.07 4.26
C ASP A 31 -17.91 30.65 4.63
N ILE A 32 -17.02 29.79 5.13
CA ILE A 32 -17.32 28.35 5.36
C ILE A 32 -17.57 28.05 6.82
N TYR A 33 -16.69 28.50 7.73
CA TYR A 33 -16.80 28.20 9.16
C TYR A 33 -18.14 28.61 9.76
N PRO A 34 -18.76 29.75 9.41
CA PRO A 34 -20.10 30.10 9.89
C PRO A 34 -21.18 29.12 9.46
N ILE A 35 -21.10 28.57 8.24
CA ILE A 35 -22.05 27.57 7.73
C ILE A 35 -21.88 26.25 8.51
N PHE A 36 -20.63 25.82 8.72
CA PHE A 36 -20.34 24.62 9.53
C PHE A 36 -20.90 24.73 10.92
N LYS A 37 -20.61 25.85 11.60
CA LYS A 37 -21.08 26.11 12.97
C LYS A 37 -22.59 26.09 13.07
N LYS A 38 -23.29 26.65 12.10
CA LYS A 38 -24.74 26.80 12.11
C LYS A 38 -25.49 25.52 11.74
N HIS A 39 -24.97 24.75 10.76
CA HIS A 39 -25.74 23.69 10.12
C HIS A 39 -25.14 22.27 10.25
N CYS A 40 -23.82 22.15 10.51
CA CYS A 40 -23.12 20.88 10.42
C CYS A 40 -22.60 20.37 11.78
N ASN A 41 -21.99 21.24 12.61
CA ASN A 41 -21.26 20.85 13.83
C ASN A 41 -22.15 20.20 14.90
N SER A 42 -23.48 20.41 14.86
CA SER A 42 -24.40 19.71 15.77
C SER A 42 -24.44 18.18 15.57
N CYS A 43 -23.98 17.70 14.41
CA CYS A 43 -23.85 16.28 14.08
C CYS A 43 -22.42 15.86 13.79
N HIS A 44 -21.55 16.78 13.33
CA HIS A 44 -20.18 16.58 12.89
C HIS A 44 -19.20 17.47 13.68
N GLY A 45 -19.28 17.42 15.01
CA GLY A 45 -18.43 18.18 15.93
C GLY A 45 -17.78 17.30 16.99
N GLU A 46 -16.99 17.90 17.89
CA GLU A 46 -16.23 17.22 18.94
C GLU A 46 -17.08 16.24 19.80
N GLU A 47 -18.32 16.60 20.14
CA GLU A 47 -19.19 15.77 20.97
C GLU A 47 -19.98 14.71 20.19
N LYS A 48 -20.14 14.92 18.88
CA LYS A 48 -20.89 14.01 17.99
C LYS A 48 -20.22 13.97 16.63
N THR A 49 -19.56 12.85 16.34
CA THR A 49 -18.89 12.57 15.07
C THR A 49 -19.72 11.57 14.25
N LYS A 50 -20.91 11.96 13.80
CA LYS A 50 -21.73 11.08 12.96
C LYS A 50 -21.01 10.74 11.67
N GLY A 51 -20.91 9.44 11.37
CA GLY A 51 -20.15 8.94 10.22
C GLY A 51 -18.65 9.15 10.34
N ASP A 52 -18.13 9.25 11.58
CA ASP A 52 -16.71 9.49 11.89
C ASP A 52 -16.14 10.78 11.27
N VAL A 53 -17.02 11.76 10.98
CA VAL A 53 -16.64 13.07 10.44
C VAL A 53 -16.72 14.13 11.53
N ASP A 54 -15.58 14.78 11.80
CA ASP A 54 -15.47 15.96 12.67
C ASP A 54 -15.04 17.18 11.85
N LEU A 55 -15.95 18.14 11.67
CA LEU A 55 -15.69 19.36 10.93
C LEU A 55 -15.04 20.47 11.78
N THR A 56 -14.86 20.24 13.08
CA THR A 56 -14.19 21.20 13.98
C THR A 56 -12.67 21.14 13.90
N ILE A 57 -12.12 20.12 13.23
CA ILE A 57 -10.66 19.99 13.00
C ILE A 57 -10.08 21.06 12.08
N PHE A 58 -10.90 21.69 11.23
CA PHE A 58 -10.47 22.69 10.24
C PHE A 58 -10.14 24.05 10.88
N ARG A 59 -9.22 24.08 11.85
CA ARG A 59 -8.83 25.28 12.62
C ARG A 59 -7.62 26.01 12.05
N THR A 60 -6.92 25.43 11.09
CA THR A 60 -5.74 26.00 10.45
C THR A 60 -5.75 25.67 8.96
N ASP A 61 -5.02 26.44 8.16
CA ASP A 61 -4.81 26.14 6.74
C ASP A 61 -4.20 24.74 6.53
N ARG A 62 -3.27 24.38 7.39
CA ARG A 62 -2.65 23.06 7.39
C ARG A 62 -3.69 21.95 7.63
N ALA A 63 -4.57 22.12 8.61
CA ALA A 63 -5.62 21.13 8.89
C ALA A 63 -6.58 20.95 7.71
N ILE A 64 -6.90 22.04 6.99
CA ILE A 64 -7.68 21.98 5.75
C ILE A 64 -6.96 21.14 4.70
N MET A 65 -5.66 21.37 4.51
CA MET A 65 -4.87 20.64 3.52
C MET A 65 -4.68 19.17 3.88
N GLU A 66 -4.35 18.88 5.13
CA GLU A 66 -4.19 17.49 5.62
C GLU A 66 -5.47 16.67 5.48
N ASN A 67 -6.63 17.32 5.53
CA ASN A 67 -7.95 16.68 5.38
C ASN A 67 -8.68 17.13 4.10
N SER A 68 -7.94 17.49 3.06
CA SER A 68 -8.52 17.94 1.79
C SER A 68 -9.40 16.88 1.12
N ALA A 69 -9.11 15.61 1.31
CA ALA A 69 -9.94 14.50 0.85
C ALA A 69 -11.34 14.52 1.48
N ASP A 70 -11.45 14.88 2.75
CA ASP A 70 -12.75 14.97 3.44
C ASP A 70 -13.56 16.17 2.93
N MET A 71 -12.87 17.26 2.53
CA MET A 71 -13.52 18.39 1.84
C MET A 71 -14.09 17.99 0.47
N LEU A 72 -13.39 17.14 -0.29
CA LEU A 72 -13.89 16.61 -1.57
C LEU A 72 -15.10 15.70 -1.34
N VAL A 73 -15.04 14.79 -0.36
CA VAL A 73 -16.20 13.96 0.02
C VAL A 73 -17.37 14.81 0.45
N MET A 74 -17.12 15.88 1.25
CA MET A 74 -18.17 16.83 1.63
C MET A 74 -18.84 17.47 0.41
N LYS A 75 -18.06 17.90 -0.60
CA LYS A 75 -18.62 18.44 -1.85
C LYS A 75 -19.54 17.42 -2.53
N ASP A 76 -19.10 16.15 -2.65
CA ASP A 76 -19.87 15.10 -3.31
C ASP A 76 -21.22 14.84 -2.62
N VAL A 77 -21.22 14.77 -1.26
CA VAL A 77 -22.47 14.53 -0.50
C VAL A 77 -23.37 15.77 -0.47
N LEU A 78 -22.84 16.95 -0.71
CA LEU A 78 -23.64 18.17 -0.89
C LEU A 78 -24.28 18.21 -2.28
N LEU A 79 -23.55 17.82 -3.33
CA LEU A 79 -24.05 17.77 -4.70
C LEU A 79 -25.11 16.68 -4.90
N SER A 80 -24.94 15.51 -4.24
CA SER A 80 -25.93 14.44 -4.24
C SER A 80 -27.14 14.69 -3.34
N GLU A 81 -27.18 15.83 -2.64
CA GLU A 81 -28.20 16.16 -1.63
C GLU A 81 -28.34 15.16 -0.47
N ASP A 82 -27.34 14.31 -0.25
CA ASP A 82 -27.31 13.40 0.90
C ASP A 82 -27.07 14.15 2.23
N MET A 83 -26.46 15.37 2.14
CA MET A 83 -26.28 16.27 3.27
C MET A 83 -26.83 17.67 2.99
N PRO A 84 -27.44 18.32 4.01
CA PRO A 84 -27.93 17.76 5.27
C PRO A 84 -29.09 16.77 5.05
N PRO A 85 -29.23 15.73 5.93
CA PRO A 85 -30.24 14.68 5.72
C PRO A 85 -31.67 15.22 5.91
N LYS A 86 -32.58 14.83 5.01
CA LYS A 86 -34.03 15.11 5.13
C LYS A 86 -34.64 14.19 6.23
N PRO A 87 -35.55 14.65 7.10
CA PRO A 87 -36.33 15.90 7.02
C PRO A 87 -35.89 16.98 8.02
N LYS A 88 -34.61 17.09 8.40
CA LYS A 88 -34.20 18.15 9.33
C LYS A 88 -34.31 19.53 8.66
N LYS A 89 -35.23 20.36 9.11
CA LYS A 89 -35.30 21.79 8.80
C LYS A 89 -34.13 22.48 9.52
N THR A 90 -32.93 22.40 8.94
CA THR A 90 -31.73 23.04 9.50
C THR A 90 -31.64 24.53 9.13
N GLY A 91 -32.54 25.03 8.29
CA GLY A 91 -32.41 26.34 7.66
C GLY A 91 -31.25 26.45 6.68
N PHE A 92 -30.67 25.31 6.26
CA PHE A 92 -29.63 25.22 5.24
C PHE A 92 -30.24 25.57 3.87
N THR A 93 -29.66 26.54 3.20
CA THR A 93 -30.16 27.08 1.92
C THR A 93 -29.35 26.57 0.75
N GLU A 94 -29.93 26.72 -0.46
CA GLU A 94 -29.19 26.41 -1.68
C GLU A 94 -27.98 27.35 -1.88
N ASN A 95 -28.04 28.56 -1.33
CA ASN A 95 -26.89 29.46 -1.32
C ASN A 95 -25.78 28.96 -0.41
N ASP A 96 -26.09 28.39 0.77
CA ASP A 96 -25.08 27.76 1.64
C ASP A 96 -24.41 26.58 0.92
N ARG A 97 -25.20 25.74 0.22
CA ARG A 97 -24.70 24.63 -0.61
C ARG A 97 -23.72 25.14 -1.69
N LYS A 98 -24.14 26.11 -2.47
CA LYS A 98 -23.30 26.71 -3.54
C LYS A 98 -22.02 27.31 -2.97
N THR A 99 -22.09 28.01 -1.83
CA THR A 99 -20.92 28.59 -1.16
C THR A 99 -19.92 27.52 -0.78
N LEU A 100 -20.37 26.43 -0.14
CA LEU A 100 -19.49 25.31 0.25
C LEU A 100 -18.86 24.63 -0.96
N VAL A 101 -19.67 24.28 -1.97
CA VAL A 101 -19.20 23.61 -3.20
C VAL A 101 -18.18 24.48 -3.94
N SER A 102 -18.51 25.77 -4.21
CA SER A 102 -17.62 26.68 -4.92
C SER A 102 -16.31 26.94 -4.16
N TRP A 103 -16.37 26.97 -2.83
CA TRP A 103 -15.16 27.13 -2.03
C TRP A 103 -14.23 25.93 -2.20
N VAL A 104 -14.74 24.68 -2.15
CA VAL A 104 -13.94 23.46 -2.38
C VAL A 104 -13.35 23.46 -3.79
N GLU A 105 -14.15 23.79 -4.81
CA GLU A 105 -13.67 23.87 -6.20
C GLU A 105 -12.54 24.87 -6.38
N ASN A 106 -12.65 26.05 -5.76
CA ASN A 106 -11.69 27.13 -5.96
C ASN A 106 -10.44 27.02 -5.08
N HIS A 107 -10.55 26.43 -3.88
CA HIS A 107 -9.47 26.43 -2.88
C HIS A 107 -8.87 25.06 -2.61
N ILE A 108 -9.49 23.97 -3.09
CA ILE A 108 -8.97 22.59 -2.95
C ILE A 108 -8.68 22.00 -4.33
N GLU A 109 -9.64 21.96 -5.23
CA GLU A 109 -9.46 21.34 -6.55
C GLU A 109 -8.53 22.13 -7.48
N LYS A 110 -8.60 23.46 -7.43
CA LYS A 110 -7.80 24.36 -8.28
C LYS A 110 -6.46 24.78 -7.64
N ILE A 111 -6.01 24.10 -6.58
CA ILE A 111 -4.71 24.44 -5.97
C ILE A 111 -3.60 24.30 -7.02
N ASP A 112 -2.81 25.35 -7.17
CA ASP A 112 -1.57 25.28 -7.95
C ASP A 112 -0.45 24.67 -7.10
N PHE A 113 -0.32 23.37 -7.18
CA PHE A 113 0.76 22.63 -6.51
C PHE A 113 2.14 22.85 -7.16
N SER A 114 2.26 23.64 -8.23
CA SER A 114 3.56 24.04 -8.78
C SER A 114 4.28 25.07 -7.93
N ASP A 115 3.54 25.79 -7.06
CA ASP A 115 4.12 26.73 -6.10
C ASP A 115 5.14 26.01 -5.19
N PRO A 116 6.36 26.54 -5.04
CA PRO A 116 7.40 25.97 -4.16
C PRO A 116 6.96 25.75 -2.71
N VAL A 117 5.95 26.46 -2.22
CA VAL A 117 5.38 26.27 -0.87
C VAL A 117 4.84 24.85 -0.66
N TYR A 118 4.39 24.20 -1.75
CA TYR A 118 3.92 22.81 -1.75
C TYR A 118 5.03 21.79 -2.06
N PHE A 119 6.30 22.21 -2.12
CA PHE A 119 7.42 21.30 -2.32
C PHE A 119 7.75 20.58 -1.02
N ASP A 120 6.95 19.60 -0.65
CA ASP A 120 7.20 18.72 0.49
C ASP A 120 7.27 17.25 0.02
N PRO A 121 8.44 16.55 0.11
CA PRO A 121 8.54 15.15 -0.21
C PRO A 121 7.93 14.25 0.88
N GLY A 122 7.47 14.84 1.98
CA GLY A 122 7.02 14.12 3.15
C GLY A 122 8.14 13.49 3.97
N PRO A 123 7.81 12.88 5.11
CA PRO A 123 8.78 12.17 5.92
C PRO A 123 9.25 10.89 5.24
N SER A 124 10.52 10.53 5.46
CA SER A 124 11.07 9.20 5.15
C SER A 124 11.14 8.40 6.45
N PRO A 125 10.14 7.60 6.78
CA PRO A 125 10.09 6.92 8.06
C PRO A 125 11.13 5.80 8.14
N ILE A 126 11.72 5.62 9.32
CA ILE A 126 12.48 4.40 9.64
C ILE A 126 11.45 3.27 9.77
N ARG A 127 11.66 2.17 9.05
CA ARG A 127 10.80 1.01 9.13
C ARG A 127 11.58 -0.29 9.25
N GLN A 128 10.99 -1.28 9.89
CA GLN A 128 11.52 -2.64 9.92
C GLN A 128 11.46 -3.28 8.52
N LEU A 129 12.28 -4.31 8.32
CA LEU A 129 12.03 -5.27 7.25
C LEU A 129 10.77 -6.06 7.60
N THR A 130 9.88 -6.25 6.63
CA THR A 130 8.79 -7.23 6.77
C THR A 130 9.40 -8.64 6.85
N THR A 131 8.61 -9.62 7.29
CA THR A 131 9.07 -11.01 7.35
C THR A 131 9.52 -11.53 5.98
N ASP A 132 8.86 -11.14 4.90
CA ASP A 132 9.28 -11.52 3.54
C ASP A 132 10.57 -10.79 3.12
N GLU A 133 10.66 -9.48 3.37
CA GLU A 133 11.88 -8.71 3.12
C GLU A 133 13.08 -9.27 3.91
N TYR A 134 12.86 -9.69 5.15
CA TYR A 134 13.89 -10.33 5.97
C TYR A 134 14.37 -11.65 5.36
N ASN A 135 13.45 -12.55 5.01
CA ASN A 135 13.77 -13.85 4.41
C ASN A 135 14.54 -13.69 3.10
N ARG A 136 14.06 -12.80 2.21
CA ARG A 136 14.71 -12.50 0.93
C ARG A 136 16.07 -11.82 1.13
N THR A 137 16.22 -10.95 2.13
CA THR A 137 17.49 -10.29 2.44
C THR A 137 18.50 -11.29 2.99
N VAL A 138 18.10 -12.20 3.89
CA VAL A 138 18.96 -13.28 4.39
C VAL A 138 19.43 -14.18 3.24
N LYS A 139 18.51 -14.55 2.34
CA LYS A 139 18.84 -15.35 1.15
C LYS A 139 19.84 -14.62 0.24
N SER A 140 19.64 -13.34 -0.01
CA SER A 140 20.53 -12.54 -0.87
C SER A 140 21.90 -12.28 -0.24
N LEU A 141 21.96 -12.10 1.09
CA LEU A 141 23.21 -11.80 1.81
C LEU A 141 24.06 -13.04 2.04
N LEU A 142 23.43 -14.15 2.45
CA LEU A 142 24.11 -15.33 2.99
C LEU A 142 23.88 -16.61 2.18
N ASN A 143 23.05 -16.56 1.15
CA ASN A 143 22.58 -17.73 0.40
C ASN A 143 22.00 -18.84 1.26
N VAL A 144 21.28 -18.48 2.34
CA VAL A 144 20.58 -19.38 3.26
C VAL A 144 19.08 -19.32 3.01
N ASP A 145 18.47 -20.48 2.80
CA ASP A 145 17.01 -20.62 2.79
C ASP A 145 16.50 -20.63 4.23
N PHE A 146 15.87 -19.52 4.62
CA PHE A 146 15.37 -19.30 5.96
C PHE A 146 13.96 -18.71 5.92
N ASN A 147 13.06 -19.25 6.72
CA ASN A 147 11.71 -18.73 6.87
C ASN A 147 11.48 -18.32 8.33
N ILE A 148 11.55 -17.03 8.60
CA ILE A 148 11.49 -16.48 9.95
C ILE A 148 10.17 -16.78 10.66
N ASN A 149 9.07 -16.88 9.91
CA ASN A 149 7.75 -17.22 10.48
C ASN A 149 7.76 -18.63 11.05
N ARG A 150 8.22 -19.59 10.25
CA ARG A 150 8.22 -21.02 10.59
C ARG A 150 9.33 -21.35 11.59
N GLU A 151 10.50 -20.75 11.42
CA GLU A 151 11.70 -21.15 12.16
C GLU A 151 11.92 -20.35 13.44
N ALA A 152 11.53 -19.07 13.51
CA ALA A 152 11.64 -18.22 14.68
C ALA A 152 10.29 -17.78 15.26
N GLY A 153 9.18 -18.18 14.67
CA GLY A 153 7.83 -17.86 15.16
C GLY A 153 7.47 -16.38 15.11
N ILE A 154 8.11 -15.60 14.23
CA ILE A 154 7.70 -14.22 13.95
C ILE A 154 6.52 -14.30 12.96
N LYS A 155 5.35 -13.84 13.37
CA LYS A 155 4.17 -13.88 12.52
C LYS A 155 4.32 -12.94 11.31
N LYS A 156 3.82 -13.39 10.14
CA LYS A 156 3.69 -12.50 8.98
C LYS A 156 2.80 -11.31 9.38
N GLU A 157 3.17 -10.15 8.96
CA GLU A 157 2.39 -8.94 9.15
C GLU A 157 1.02 -9.11 8.46
N SER A 158 -0.05 -8.79 9.17
CA SER A 158 -1.39 -8.86 8.61
C SER A 158 -2.11 -7.54 8.89
N ASN A 159 -2.13 -6.66 7.92
CA ASN A 159 -2.91 -5.43 7.98
C ASN A 159 -4.06 -5.51 6.96
N VAL A 160 -5.28 -5.59 7.45
CA VAL A 160 -6.49 -5.74 6.63
C VAL A 160 -6.75 -4.49 5.76
N LYS A 161 -6.10 -3.36 6.03
CA LYS A 161 -6.41 -2.07 5.37
C LYS A 161 -5.20 -1.26 4.93
N ALA A 162 -3.99 -1.80 5.07
CA ALA A 162 -2.77 -1.08 4.75
C ALA A 162 -1.67 -2.07 4.32
N PHE A 163 -0.68 -1.60 3.58
CA PHE A 163 0.49 -2.41 3.27
C PHE A 163 1.26 -2.78 4.53
N SER A 164 1.75 -4.01 4.57
CA SER A 164 2.55 -4.57 5.68
C SER A 164 3.85 -3.79 5.91
N ASN A 165 4.37 -3.15 4.86
CA ASN A 165 5.62 -2.39 4.89
C ASN A 165 5.46 -0.92 5.32
N LEU A 166 4.27 -0.46 5.74
CA LEU A 166 4.09 0.90 6.25
C LEU A 166 4.71 1.03 7.65
N ALA A 167 5.54 2.04 7.85
CA ALA A 167 6.22 2.27 9.12
C ALA A 167 5.27 2.44 10.32
N ALA A 168 4.12 3.06 10.11
CA ALA A 168 3.10 3.27 11.15
C ALA A 168 2.49 1.98 11.71
N THR A 169 2.64 0.85 11.02
CA THR A 169 2.08 -0.45 11.41
C THR A 169 3.09 -1.34 12.15
N MET A 170 4.34 -0.90 12.26
CA MET A 170 5.45 -1.70 12.77
C MET A 170 5.82 -1.30 14.20
N GLN A 171 5.98 -2.30 15.07
CA GLN A 171 6.37 -2.09 16.47
C GLN A 171 7.49 -3.07 16.88
N PHE A 172 8.51 -2.55 17.56
CA PHE A 172 9.53 -3.36 18.24
C PHE A 172 9.06 -3.71 19.65
N SER A 173 8.96 -5.01 19.95
CA SER A 173 8.75 -5.49 21.31
C SER A 173 9.98 -6.26 21.80
N PRO A 174 10.22 -6.37 23.12
CA PRO A 174 11.30 -7.21 23.67
C PRO A 174 11.24 -8.66 23.15
N LEU A 175 10.05 -9.24 23.10
CA LEU A 175 9.84 -10.59 22.56
C LEU A 175 10.26 -10.70 21.08
N LEU A 176 10.03 -9.66 20.29
CA LEU A 176 10.43 -9.66 18.88
C LEU A 176 11.96 -9.64 18.75
N ILE A 177 12.65 -8.89 19.63
CA ILE A 177 14.12 -8.85 19.67
C ILE A 177 14.68 -10.24 20.02
N GLU A 178 14.15 -10.91 21.03
CA GLU A 178 14.54 -12.30 21.39
C GLU A 178 14.39 -13.26 20.21
N LYS A 179 13.30 -13.13 19.46
CA LYS A 179 13.08 -13.94 18.25
C LYS A 179 14.09 -13.66 17.14
N TYR A 180 14.55 -12.43 16.98
CA TYR A 180 15.63 -12.12 16.04
C TYR A 180 16.98 -12.72 16.48
N PHE A 181 17.28 -12.76 17.80
CA PHE A 181 18.44 -13.49 18.30
C PHE A 181 18.34 -14.99 17.98
N MET A 182 17.18 -15.60 18.21
CA MET A 182 16.93 -16.99 17.86
C MET A 182 17.05 -17.24 16.35
N ALA A 183 16.54 -16.33 15.52
CA ALA A 183 16.68 -16.42 14.07
C ALA A 183 18.15 -16.39 13.65
N ALA A 184 18.96 -15.47 14.21
CA ALA A 184 20.39 -15.38 13.94
C ALA A 184 21.12 -16.68 14.32
N ASP A 185 20.84 -17.27 15.48
CA ASP A 185 21.43 -18.55 15.90
C ASP A 185 21.09 -19.69 14.93
N LYS A 186 19.84 -19.77 14.49
CA LYS A 186 19.42 -20.79 13.51
C LYS A 186 20.03 -20.59 12.13
N ILE A 187 20.18 -19.35 11.68
CA ILE A 187 20.86 -19.03 10.41
C ILE A 187 22.33 -19.46 10.49
N ILE A 188 23.03 -19.12 11.59
CA ILE A 188 24.42 -19.55 11.84
C ILE A 188 24.52 -21.07 11.83
N ALA A 189 23.64 -21.77 12.56
CA ALA A 189 23.61 -23.22 12.60
C ALA A 189 23.43 -23.84 11.21
N LYS A 190 22.55 -23.28 10.38
CA LYS A 190 22.38 -23.70 8.98
C LYS A 190 23.63 -23.52 8.12
N ILE A 191 24.36 -22.41 8.29
CA ILE A 191 25.61 -22.16 7.55
C ILE A 191 26.68 -23.18 7.95
N LEU A 192 26.73 -23.51 9.23
CA LEU A 192 27.73 -24.44 9.79
C LEU A 192 27.37 -25.91 9.58
N ASP A 193 26.11 -26.24 9.27
CA ASP A 193 25.68 -27.60 8.94
C ASP A 193 26.43 -28.13 7.71
N GLU A 194 26.96 -29.35 7.81
CA GLU A 194 27.82 -29.93 6.76
C GLU A 194 27.11 -30.04 5.41
N LYS A 195 25.82 -30.41 5.41
CA LYS A 195 25.05 -30.65 4.20
C LYS A 195 24.28 -29.40 3.74
N GLN A 196 23.53 -28.79 4.65
CA GLN A 196 22.68 -27.63 4.30
C GLN A 196 23.49 -26.36 4.05
N GLY A 197 24.63 -26.18 4.73
CA GLY A 197 25.44 -24.99 4.67
C GLY A 197 26.43 -24.92 3.51
N LEU A 198 26.56 -25.95 2.68
CA LEU A 198 27.57 -26.01 1.62
C LEU A 198 27.50 -24.81 0.66
N ASN A 199 26.29 -24.51 0.15
CA ASN A 199 26.09 -23.41 -0.78
C ASN A 199 26.30 -22.04 -0.13
N ALA A 200 25.92 -21.90 1.16
CA ALA A 200 26.17 -20.67 1.91
C ALA A 200 27.65 -20.45 2.16
N ARG A 201 28.39 -21.47 2.58
CA ARG A 201 29.84 -21.39 2.78
C ARG A 201 30.56 -21.09 1.47
N LYS A 202 30.20 -21.74 0.36
CA LYS A 202 30.73 -21.42 -0.95
C LYS A 202 30.50 -19.94 -1.29
N HIS A 203 29.29 -19.46 -1.17
CA HIS A 203 28.94 -18.06 -1.43
C HIS A 203 29.74 -17.06 -0.55
N LEU A 204 29.99 -17.41 0.71
CA LEU A 204 30.66 -16.52 1.67
C LEU A 204 32.18 -16.53 1.54
N PHE A 205 32.80 -17.67 1.16
CA PHE A 205 34.22 -17.89 1.37
C PHE A 205 35.03 -18.16 0.09
N ASP A 206 34.41 -18.40 -1.08
CA ASP A 206 35.13 -18.72 -2.32
C ASP A 206 36.15 -17.64 -2.74
N ASP A 207 35.90 -16.37 -2.40
CA ASP A 207 36.79 -15.26 -2.74
C ASP A 207 37.90 -15.00 -1.72
N LEU A 208 37.96 -15.74 -0.61
CA LEU A 208 38.97 -15.55 0.42
C LEU A 208 40.32 -16.18 0.01
N LYS A 209 41.38 -15.37 0.11
CA LYS A 209 42.72 -15.76 -0.34
C LYS A 209 43.62 -16.37 0.74
N SER A 210 43.32 -16.10 2.01
CA SER A 210 44.10 -16.59 3.15
C SER A 210 43.26 -16.55 4.43
N GLU A 211 43.78 -17.22 5.49
CA GLU A 211 43.15 -17.19 6.82
C GLU A 211 43.75 -16.09 7.73
N SER A 212 44.12 -14.96 7.17
CA SER A 212 44.70 -13.85 7.91
C SER A 212 43.67 -12.92 8.53
N ASP A 213 44.07 -12.20 9.59
CA ASP A 213 43.26 -11.12 10.20
C ASP A 213 42.87 -10.04 9.18
N SER A 214 43.72 -9.80 8.16
CA SER A 214 43.46 -8.85 7.10
C SER A 214 42.30 -9.33 6.20
N GLU A 215 42.29 -10.60 5.83
CA GLU A 215 41.18 -11.17 5.04
C GLU A 215 39.90 -11.25 5.90
N ALA A 216 40.01 -11.54 7.19
CA ALA A 216 38.84 -11.47 8.10
C ALA A 216 38.24 -10.05 8.15
N ALA A 217 39.08 -9.03 8.26
CA ALA A 217 38.63 -7.63 8.27
C ALA A 217 37.98 -7.25 6.92
N LYS A 218 38.53 -7.69 5.80
CA LYS A 218 37.97 -7.47 4.46
C LYS A 218 36.61 -8.16 4.29
N PHE A 219 36.51 -9.41 4.72
CA PHE A 219 35.25 -10.17 4.73
C PHE A 219 34.19 -9.44 5.54
N LEU A 220 34.49 -9.10 6.80
CA LEU A 220 33.56 -8.40 7.68
C LEU A 220 33.14 -7.04 7.13
N ASN A 221 34.06 -6.28 6.49
CA ASN A 221 33.72 -5.03 5.82
C ASN A 221 32.76 -5.23 4.65
N GLY A 222 32.97 -6.25 3.83
CA GLY A 222 32.09 -6.60 2.71
C GLY A 222 30.67 -6.97 3.19
N ILE A 223 30.59 -7.93 4.11
CA ILE A 223 29.31 -8.37 4.68
C ILE A 223 28.59 -7.23 5.39
N LEU A 224 29.30 -6.44 6.21
CA LEU A 224 28.71 -5.34 6.97
C LEU A 224 28.15 -4.25 6.05
N SER A 225 28.90 -3.90 4.99
CA SER A 225 28.45 -2.90 3.99
C SER A 225 27.19 -3.37 3.25
N ARG A 226 27.14 -4.65 2.89
CA ARG A 226 25.99 -5.26 2.24
C ARG A 226 24.79 -5.39 3.18
N ALA A 227 25.01 -5.87 4.42
CA ALA A 227 23.97 -6.03 5.43
C ALA A 227 23.34 -4.69 5.84
N TYR A 228 24.17 -3.66 6.03
CA TYR A 228 23.72 -2.31 6.39
C TYR A 228 23.38 -1.44 5.18
N ARG A 229 23.59 -1.98 3.96
CA ARG A 229 23.19 -1.35 2.69
C ARG A 229 23.77 0.06 2.52
N ARG A 230 24.96 0.30 3.08
CA ARG A 230 25.73 1.56 3.03
C ARG A 230 27.21 1.33 3.20
N ALA A 231 28.00 2.32 2.85
CA ALA A 231 29.39 2.30 3.25
C ALA A 231 29.53 2.28 4.78
N VAL A 232 30.41 1.42 5.30
CA VAL A 232 30.69 1.32 6.73
C VAL A 232 32.06 1.93 7.05
N SER A 233 32.19 2.45 8.26
CA SER A 233 33.45 3.02 8.74
C SER A 233 34.41 1.92 9.19
N ALA A 234 35.71 2.18 9.15
CA ALA A 234 36.73 1.29 9.73
C ALA A 234 36.48 1.01 11.20
N GLY A 235 35.89 1.96 11.95
CA GLY A 235 35.51 1.79 13.35
C GLY A 235 34.43 0.74 13.59
N GLU A 236 33.47 0.59 12.64
CA GLU A 236 32.42 -0.43 12.71
C GLU A 236 33.02 -1.83 12.53
N VAL A 237 33.91 -2.00 11.57
CA VAL A 237 34.63 -3.27 11.35
C VAL A 237 35.51 -3.62 12.56
N LYS A 238 36.24 -2.63 13.09
CA LYS A 238 37.10 -2.82 14.28
C LYS A 238 36.33 -3.34 15.50
N ARG A 239 35.06 -3.02 15.65
CA ARG A 239 34.23 -3.52 16.77
C ARG A 239 33.88 -5.01 16.65
N LEU A 240 33.89 -5.60 15.46
CA LEU A 240 33.63 -7.03 15.26
C LEU A 240 34.87 -7.90 15.37
N LEU A 241 36.07 -7.36 15.06
CA LEU A 241 37.33 -8.12 15.11
C LEU A 241 37.68 -8.74 16.48
N PRO A 242 37.40 -8.12 17.62
CA PRO A 242 37.66 -8.76 18.94
C PRO A 242 36.87 -10.07 19.10
N MET A 243 35.62 -10.13 18.66
CA MET A 243 34.83 -11.36 18.73
C MET A 243 35.41 -12.46 17.83
N TYR A 244 35.76 -12.11 16.58
CA TYR A 244 36.43 -13.03 15.68
C TYR A 244 37.72 -13.59 16.27
N ARG A 245 38.63 -12.72 16.80
CA ARG A 245 39.90 -13.13 17.42
C ARG A 245 39.69 -13.98 18.65
N PHE A 246 38.72 -13.65 19.49
CA PHE A 246 38.36 -14.47 20.65
C PHE A 246 37.96 -15.88 20.22
N LEU A 247 37.09 -16.03 19.23
CA LEU A 247 36.65 -17.33 18.71
C LEU A 247 37.80 -18.14 18.11
N ARG A 248 38.76 -17.48 17.42
CA ARG A 248 39.98 -18.13 16.91
C ARG A 248 40.84 -18.64 18.06
N LYS A 249 40.95 -17.85 19.15
CA LYS A 249 41.71 -18.26 20.36
C LYS A 249 41.05 -19.44 21.07
N GLU A 250 39.71 -19.52 21.06
CA GLU A 250 38.93 -20.64 21.58
C GLU A 250 38.92 -21.88 20.65
N GLY A 251 39.80 -21.92 19.64
CA GLY A 251 40.00 -23.07 18.77
C GLY A 251 39.00 -23.22 17.61
N LYS A 252 38.17 -22.23 17.37
CA LYS A 252 37.28 -22.25 16.17
C LYS A 252 38.11 -22.10 14.90
N SER A 253 37.71 -22.80 13.83
CA SER A 253 38.30 -22.61 12.49
C SER A 253 38.09 -21.17 12.01
N PHE A 254 38.84 -20.77 10.99
CA PHE A 254 38.71 -19.44 10.37
C PHE A 254 37.30 -19.15 9.91
N GLN A 255 36.69 -20.08 9.20
CA GLN A 255 35.32 -19.96 8.70
C GLN A 255 34.30 -19.93 9.84
N GLU A 256 34.39 -20.83 10.82
CA GLU A 256 33.49 -20.81 11.96
C GLU A 256 33.54 -19.49 12.73
N ALA A 257 34.74 -18.96 13.00
CA ALA A 257 34.90 -17.70 13.72
C ALA A 257 34.25 -16.53 12.94
N LEU A 258 34.36 -16.51 11.59
CA LEU A 258 33.69 -15.52 10.77
C LEU A 258 32.17 -15.69 10.78
N VAL A 259 31.66 -16.94 10.68
CA VAL A 259 30.21 -17.20 10.71
C VAL A 259 29.59 -16.79 12.04
N TYR A 260 30.19 -17.12 13.16
CA TYR A 260 29.72 -16.65 14.48
C TYR A 260 29.74 -15.13 14.61
N SER A 261 30.70 -14.46 13.95
CA SER A 261 30.79 -12.99 13.92
C SER A 261 29.68 -12.32 13.12
N LEU A 262 28.84 -13.08 12.41
CA LEU A 262 27.64 -12.55 11.75
C LEU A 262 26.50 -12.26 12.72
N LYS A 263 26.47 -12.91 13.90
CA LYS A 263 25.36 -12.75 14.85
C LYS A 263 25.08 -11.30 15.24
N PRO A 264 26.06 -10.50 15.69
CA PRO A 264 25.81 -9.08 15.99
C PRO A 264 25.33 -8.27 14.79
N ILE A 265 25.69 -8.67 13.56
CA ILE A 265 25.23 -8.01 12.34
C ILE A 265 23.74 -8.30 12.14
N LEU A 266 23.33 -9.57 12.22
CA LEU A 266 21.97 -10.04 11.96
C LEU A 266 20.93 -9.54 12.97
N VAL A 267 21.36 -9.16 14.20
CA VAL A 267 20.47 -8.59 15.22
C VAL A 267 20.57 -7.06 15.33
N SER A 268 21.44 -6.45 14.52
CA SER A 268 21.62 -4.99 14.53
C SER A 268 20.39 -4.27 13.98
N PRO A 269 19.98 -3.14 14.61
CA PRO A 269 18.98 -2.26 14.01
C PRO A 269 19.32 -1.82 12.58
N GLN A 270 20.61 -1.66 12.24
CA GLN A 270 21.07 -1.33 10.89
C GLN A 270 20.74 -2.42 9.86
N PHE A 271 20.66 -3.68 10.27
CA PHE A 271 20.22 -4.79 9.43
C PHE A 271 18.70 -4.92 9.42
N LEU A 272 18.09 -4.90 10.61
CA LEU A 272 16.65 -5.17 10.79
C LEU A 272 15.74 -4.04 10.29
N GLN A 273 16.29 -2.83 10.15
CA GLN A 273 15.53 -1.65 9.75
C GLN A 273 16.11 -1.02 8.48
N ARG A 274 15.26 -0.36 7.73
CA ARG A 274 15.66 0.54 6.65
C ARG A 274 15.86 1.93 7.25
N ILE A 275 17.13 2.26 7.49
CA ILE A 275 17.54 3.54 8.05
C ILE A 275 18.23 4.35 6.94
N GLU A 276 17.67 5.52 6.64
CA GLU A 276 18.31 6.51 5.78
C GLU A 276 18.99 7.59 6.64
N SER A 277 20.10 8.13 6.18
CA SER A 277 20.86 9.12 6.95
C SER A 277 20.07 10.43 7.11
N ASN A 278 19.95 10.93 8.35
CA ASN A 278 19.30 12.23 8.62
C ASN A 278 20.25 13.43 8.46
N ARG A 279 21.44 13.22 7.88
CA ARG A 279 22.41 14.30 7.71
C ARG A 279 22.06 15.11 6.46
N ALA A 280 21.21 16.10 6.63
CA ALA A 280 21.01 17.12 5.60
C ALA A 280 22.36 17.82 5.31
N PRO A 281 22.67 18.13 4.05
CA PRO A 281 23.80 18.98 3.73
C PRO A 281 23.64 20.33 4.47
N ARG A 282 24.76 20.92 4.92
CA ARG A 282 24.72 22.26 5.56
C ARG A 282 24.01 23.24 4.61
N ASN A 283 23.12 24.07 5.16
CA ASN A 283 22.29 25.01 4.41
C ASN A 283 21.32 24.35 3.41
N SER A 284 20.96 23.08 3.59
CA SER A 284 19.91 22.46 2.79
C SER A 284 18.59 23.21 2.93
N PRO A 285 17.86 23.39 1.83
CA PRO A 285 16.48 23.85 1.87
C PRO A 285 15.60 22.87 2.66
N GLN A 286 14.30 23.09 2.67
CA GLN A 286 13.32 22.22 3.35
C GLN A 286 13.38 20.74 2.92
N ALA A 287 13.91 20.49 1.72
CA ALA A 287 14.10 19.13 1.19
C ALA A 287 15.45 19.01 0.46
N TYR A 288 16.01 17.79 0.43
CA TYR A 288 17.25 17.47 -0.26
C TYR A 288 17.17 16.11 -0.97
N VAL A 289 17.99 15.95 -2.00
CA VAL A 289 18.08 14.71 -2.79
C VAL A 289 18.76 13.63 -1.94
N ILE A 290 18.24 12.40 -2.00
CA ILE A 290 18.86 11.24 -1.35
C ILE A 290 20.18 10.86 -2.03
N THR A 291 20.98 10.04 -1.35
CA THR A 291 22.22 9.52 -1.93
C THR A 291 21.95 8.35 -2.89
N ASP A 292 22.92 8.05 -3.77
CA ASP A 292 22.84 6.88 -4.67
C ASP A 292 22.60 5.56 -3.92
N LEU A 293 23.23 5.36 -2.75
CA LEU A 293 23.04 4.17 -1.94
C LEU A 293 21.63 4.10 -1.32
N GLU A 294 21.07 5.23 -0.89
CA GLU A 294 19.68 5.30 -0.44
C GLU A 294 18.71 5.01 -1.59
N LEU A 295 19.00 5.54 -2.80
CA LEU A 295 18.22 5.23 -3.99
C LEU A 295 18.29 3.73 -4.34
N ALA A 296 19.49 3.12 -4.32
CA ALA A 296 19.63 1.69 -4.54
C ALA A 296 18.80 0.85 -3.56
N ASN A 297 18.77 1.25 -2.28
CA ASN A 297 17.92 0.61 -1.28
C ASN A 297 16.43 0.79 -1.57
N ARG A 298 16.01 2.00 -1.94
CA ARG A 298 14.60 2.25 -2.27
C ARG A 298 14.16 1.42 -3.46
N LEU A 299 14.96 1.38 -4.54
CA LEU A 299 14.70 0.59 -5.74
C LEU A 299 14.60 -0.90 -5.44
N SER A 300 15.59 -1.46 -4.73
CA SER A 300 15.68 -2.89 -4.50
C SER A 300 14.55 -3.40 -3.58
N TYR A 301 14.22 -2.68 -2.51
CA TYR A 301 13.12 -3.06 -1.65
C TYR A 301 11.75 -2.80 -2.26
N PHE A 302 11.62 -1.80 -3.13
CA PHE A 302 10.38 -1.57 -3.87
C PHE A 302 10.11 -2.69 -4.88
N LEU A 303 11.10 -3.02 -5.72
CA LEU A 303 10.90 -3.93 -6.86
C LEU A 303 11.15 -5.41 -6.51
N TRP A 304 12.04 -5.69 -5.56
CA TRP A 304 12.51 -7.04 -5.24
C TRP A 304 12.28 -7.49 -3.80
N SER A 305 11.83 -6.59 -2.93
CA SER A 305 11.68 -6.84 -1.47
C SER A 305 12.95 -7.42 -0.83
N THR A 306 14.12 -7.04 -1.33
CA THR A 306 15.43 -7.47 -0.81
C THR A 306 16.48 -6.39 -0.99
N MET A 307 17.69 -6.63 -0.45
CA MET A 307 18.82 -5.71 -0.58
C MET A 307 19.28 -5.57 -2.05
N PRO A 308 19.99 -4.46 -2.40
CA PRO A 308 20.57 -4.28 -3.73
C PRO A 308 21.50 -5.46 -4.12
N ASP A 309 21.43 -5.89 -5.37
CA ASP A 309 22.42 -6.82 -5.91
C ASP A 309 23.77 -6.11 -6.16
N ASP A 310 24.77 -6.86 -6.59
CA ASP A 310 26.12 -6.32 -6.73
C ASP A 310 26.21 -5.26 -7.81
N ASP A 311 25.45 -5.38 -8.87
CA ASP A 311 25.41 -4.43 -9.97
C ASP A 311 24.84 -3.08 -9.52
N LEU A 312 23.65 -3.11 -8.90
CA LEU A 312 23.00 -1.92 -8.36
C LEU A 312 23.84 -1.27 -7.25
N PHE A 313 24.44 -2.10 -6.37
CA PHE A 313 25.30 -1.60 -5.29
C PHE A 313 26.59 -0.95 -5.83
N LYS A 314 27.26 -1.55 -6.80
CA LYS A 314 28.47 -0.99 -7.45
C LYS A 314 28.16 0.32 -8.18
N THR A 315 27.04 0.37 -8.90
CA THR A 315 26.57 1.59 -9.58
C THR A 315 26.34 2.71 -8.58
N ALA A 316 25.70 2.41 -7.45
CA ALA A 316 25.45 3.39 -6.39
C ALA A 316 26.74 3.86 -5.71
N VAL A 317 27.69 2.97 -5.39
CA VAL A 317 29.00 3.32 -4.82
C VAL A 317 29.79 4.22 -5.77
N SER A 318 29.70 4.00 -7.09
CA SER A 318 30.34 4.85 -8.09
C SER A 318 29.64 6.19 -8.34
N LYS A 319 28.55 6.50 -7.62
CA LYS A 319 27.74 7.73 -7.71
C LYS A 319 27.20 8.00 -9.13
N LYS A 320 26.76 6.95 -9.82
CA LYS A 320 26.19 7.04 -11.15
C LYS A 320 24.69 6.83 -11.20
N LEU A 321 24.11 6.30 -10.12
CA LEU A 321 22.72 5.85 -10.09
C LEU A 321 21.70 6.98 -10.20
N MET A 322 22.03 8.20 -9.76
CA MET A 322 21.09 9.34 -9.76
C MET A 322 20.82 9.94 -11.15
N SER A 323 21.52 9.52 -12.20
CA SER A 323 21.20 10.00 -13.55
C SER A 323 19.89 9.39 -14.07
N ALA A 324 19.11 10.17 -14.82
CA ALA A 324 17.82 9.70 -15.36
C ALA A 324 17.99 8.48 -16.30
N GLU A 325 19.10 8.40 -17.01
CA GLU A 325 19.44 7.28 -17.88
C GLU A 325 19.72 6.02 -17.06
N GLU A 326 20.56 6.11 -16.03
CA GLU A 326 20.92 4.97 -15.20
C GLU A 326 19.72 4.46 -14.39
N ILE A 327 18.89 5.37 -13.83
CA ILE A 327 17.62 4.99 -13.19
C ILE A 327 16.78 4.16 -14.16
N THR A 328 16.63 4.62 -15.40
CA THR A 328 15.82 3.92 -16.41
C THR A 328 16.42 2.55 -16.76
N THR A 329 17.73 2.47 -16.90
CA THR A 329 18.46 1.23 -17.17
C THR A 329 18.28 0.21 -16.05
N GLN A 330 18.50 0.64 -14.81
CA GLN A 330 18.37 -0.25 -13.65
C GLN A 330 16.92 -0.69 -13.41
N VAL A 331 15.94 0.21 -13.48
CA VAL A 331 14.52 -0.15 -13.34
C VAL A 331 14.09 -1.15 -14.41
N THR A 332 14.50 -0.93 -15.68
CA THR A 332 14.17 -1.86 -16.78
C THR A 332 14.80 -3.24 -16.56
N ARG A 333 16.06 -3.29 -16.11
CA ARG A 333 16.74 -4.53 -15.75
C ARG A 333 16.03 -5.24 -14.60
N MET A 334 15.71 -4.48 -13.56
CA MET A 334 15.11 -5.01 -12.33
C MET A 334 13.71 -5.57 -12.55
N LEU A 335 12.91 -4.98 -13.41
CA LEU A 335 11.58 -5.50 -13.77
C LEU A 335 11.63 -6.81 -14.54
N LYS A 336 12.72 -7.06 -15.29
CA LYS A 336 12.95 -8.31 -16.04
C LYS A 336 13.61 -9.42 -15.19
N ASP A 337 14.15 -9.09 -14.03
CA ASP A 337 14.77 -10.05 -13.13
C ASP A 337 13.69 -10.87 -12.40
N LYS A 338 13.94 -12.17 -12.21
CA LYS A 338 13.02 -13.06 -11.45
C LYS A 338 12.68 -12.54 -10.07
N LYS A 339 13.54 -11.77 -9.42
CA LYS A 339 13.26 -11.15 -8.12
C LYS A 339 12.07 -10.21 -8.15
N SER A 340 11.65 -9.70 -9.34
CA SER A 340 10.46 -8.85 -9.49
C SER A 340 9.15 -9.57 -9.18
N GLU A 341 9.15 -10.92 -9.11
CA GLU A 341 8.03 -11.69 -8.58
C GLU A 341 7.63 -11.22 -7.16
N ALA A 342 8.58 -10.67 -6.39
CA ALA A 342 8.31 -10.06 -5.09
C ALA A 342 7.29 -8.91 -5.15
N LEU A 343 7.23 -8.18 -6.26
CA LEU A 343 6.25 -7.11 -6.46
C LEU A 343 4.83 -7.68 -6.62
N ILE A 344 4.72 -8.88 -7.21
CA ILE A 344 3.45 -9.58 -7.33
C ILE A 344 3.00 -10.09 -5.95
N ASP A 345 3.88 -10.79 -5.25
CA ASP A 345 3.58 -11.43 -3.97
C ASP A 345 3.23 -10.39 -2.88
N ASN A 346 3.98 -9.29 -2.83
CA ASN A 346 3.84 -8.29 -1.77
C ASN A 346 2.90 -7.15 -2.17
N PHE A 347 3.24 -6.38 -3.22
CA PHE A 347 2.41 -5.23 -3.60
C PHE A 347 1.04 -5.66 -4.15
N MET A 348 1.01 -6.49 -5.21
CA MET A 348 -0.25 -6.89 -5.83
C MET A 348 -1.06 -7.82 -4.93
N GLY A 349 -0.40 -8.76 -4.24
CA GLY A 349 -1.05 -9.68 -3.29
C GLY A 349 -1.78 -8.93 -2.18
N GLU A 350 -1.13 -7.92 -1.58
CA GLU A 350 -1.71 -7.12 -0.50
C GLU A 350 -2.75 -6.11 -1.02
N TRP A 351 -2.52 -5.47 -2.17
CA TRP A 351 -3.48 -4.51 -2.74
C TRP A 351 -4.77 -5.18 -3.21
N LEU A 352 -4.65 -6.28 -3.98
CA LEU A 352 -5.80 -6.99 -4.56
C LEU A 352 -6.44 -7.98 -3.58
N GLU A 353 -5.71 -8.36 -2.52
CA GLU A 353 -6.13 -9.29 -1.46
C GLU A 353 -6.47 -10.72 -1.98
N PHE A 354 -6.10 -11.08 -3.22
CA PHE A 354 -6.56 -12.32 -3.86
C PHE A 354 -6.12 -13.61 -3.13
N GLU A 355 -5.04 -13.58 -2.35
CA GLU A 355 -4.60 -14.70 -1.52
C GLU A 355 -5.59 -15.04 -0.39
N ARG A 356 -6.47 -14.10 -0.02
CA ARG A 356 -7.52 -14.34 0.98
C ARG A 356 -8.50 -15.42 0.58
N VAL A 357 -8.55 -15.80 -0.71
CA VAL A 357 -9.35 -16.95 -1.17
C VAL A 357 -8.96 -18.26 -0.48
N SER A 358 -7.71 -18.40 -0.04
CA SER A 358 -7.25 -19.55 0.78
C SER A 358 -8.12 -19.75 2.02
N ASN A 359 -8.56 -18.66 2.64
CA ASN A 359 -9.42 -18.62 3.83
C ASN A 359 -10.86 -18.24 3.50
N ALA A 360 -11.26 -18.23 2.22
CA ALA A 360 -12.59 -17.84 1.80
C ALA A 360 -13.67 -18.79 2.36
N LEU A 361 -14.81 -18.17 2.70
CA LEU A 361 -15.91 -18.79 3.42
C LEU A 361 -16.72 -19.83 2.64
N PRO A 362 -16.88 -19.82 1.28
CA PRO A 362 -17.68 -20.83 0.60
C PRO A 362 -17.33 -22.24 1.04
N GLY A 363 -18.35 -22.95 1.54
CA GLY A 363 -18.18 -24.27 2.16
C GLY A 363 -18.27 -25.41 1.15
N THR A 364 -17.47 -26.46 1.36
CA THR A 364 -17.49 -27.65 0.52
C THR A 364 -18.83 -28.40 0.55
N ARG A 365 -19.68 -28.17 1.56
CA ARG A 365 -21.04 -28.74 1.61
C ARG A 365 -21.92 -28.23 0.46
N ASN A 366 -21.83 -26.91 0.17
CA ASN A 366 -22.64 -26.28 -0.90
C ASN A 366 -21.86 -26.23 -2.24
N PHE A 367 -20.55 -26.26 -2.17
CA PHE A 367 -19.63 -26.18 -3.30
C PHE A 367 -18.53 -27.22 -3.18
N PRO A 368 -18.83 -28.53 -3.43
CA PRO A 368 -17.86 -29.62 -3.23
C PRO A 368 -16.55 -29.44 -4.00
N GLN A 369 -16.59 -28.79 -5.16
CA GLN A 369 -15.42 -28.49 -5.99
C GLN A 369 -14.53 -27.37 -5.42
N PHE A 370 -14.99 -26.59 -4.44
CA PHE A 370 -14.24 -25.50 -3.83
C PHE A 370 -13.31 -25.99 -2.72
N ASN A 371 -12.43 -26.90 -3.08
CA ASN A 371 -11.42 -27.49 -2.21
C ASN A 371 -10.08 -26.72 -2.28
N ARG A 372 -9.06 -27.21 -1.58
CA ARG A 372 -7.73 -26.60 -1.53
C ARG A 372 -7.10 -26.44 -2.93
N ASP A 373 -7.24 -27.45 -3.79
CA ASP A 373 -6.65 -27.40 -5.14
C ASP A 373 -7.30 -26.31 -6.00
N MET A 374 -8.63 -26.16 -5.92
CA MET A 374 -9.37 -25.13 -6.60
C MET A 374 -8.95 -23.72 -6.11
N LYS A 375 -8.82 -23.55 -4.78
CA LYS A 375 -8.35 -22.29 -4.19
C LYS A 375 -6.94 -21.94 -4.67
N ASN A 376 -6.04 -22.92 -4.70
CA ASN A 376 -4.68 -22.73 -5.21
C ASN A 376 -4.69 -22.39 -6.71
N ALA A 377 -5.52 -23.06 -7.51
CA ALA A 377 -5.65 -22.74 -8.93
C ALA A 377 -6.15 -21.30 -9.16
N MET A 378 -7.11 -20.82 -8.34
CA MET A 378 -7.60 -19.43 -8.39
C MET A 378 -6.53 -18.40 -7.99
N ILE A 379 -5.70 -18.69 -6.98
CA ILE A 379 -4.58 -17.83 -6.60
C ILE A 379 -3.59 -17.75 -7.76
N ASN A 380 -3.21 -18.91 -8.30
CA ASN A 380 -2.23 -19.00 -9.37
C ASN A 380 -2.75 -18.37 -10.69
N GLU A 381 -4.06 -18.48 -10.99
CA GLU A 381 -4.68 -17.76 -12.10
C GLU A 381 -4.39 -16.26 -12.01
N THR A 382 -4.70 -15.67 -10.86
CA THR A 382 -4.53 -14.24 -10.64
C THR A 382 -3.05 -13.84 -10.64
N SER A 383 -2.20 -14.63 -9.98
CA SER A 383 -0.75 -14.37 -9.92
C SER A 383 -0.11 -14.41 -11.31
N MET A 384 -0.40 -15.45 -12.12
CA MET A 384 0.13 -15.59 -13.49
C MET A 384 -0.40 -14.50 -14.43
N PHE A 385 -1.64 -14.09 -14.26
CA PHE A 385 -2.21 -12.99 -15.02
C PHE A 385 -1.51 -11.65 -14.72
N VAL A 386 -1.29 -11.36 -13.45
CA VAL A 386 -0.53 -10.17 -13.01
C VAL A 386 0.90 -10.25 -13.50
N HIS A 387 1.53 -11.43 -13.42
CA HIS A 387 2.89 -11.67 -13.89
C HIS A 387 3.03 -11.34 -15.40
N GLU A 388 2.10 -11.81 -16.25
CA GLU A 388 2.14 -11.51 -17.68
C GLU A 388 2.04 -10.01 -17.97
N ILE A 389 1.20 -9.27 -17.23
CA ILE A 389 1.07 -7.81 -17.40
C ILE A 389 2.40 -7.11 -17.08
N ILE A 390 3.10 -7.56 -16.03
CA ILE A 390 4.38 -6.98 -15.61
C ILE A 390 5.50 -7.39 -16.57
N GLU A 391 5.64 -8.68 -16.86
CA GLU A 391 6.73 -9.24 -17.66
C GLU A 391 6.71 -8.72 -19.11
N LYS A 392 5.50 -8.66 -19.72
CA LYS A 392 5.31 -8.19 -21.10
C LYS A 392 5.06 -6.70 -21.20
N ASP A 393 5.13 -5.99 -20.07
CA ASP A 393 4.87 -4.54 -20.00
C ASP A 393 3.54 -4.15 -20.66
N LEU A 394 2.48 -4.89 -20.33
CA LEU A 394 1.16 -4.61 -20.87
C LEU A 394 0.54 -3.39 -20.16
N SER A 395 -0.52 -2.85 -20.78
CA SER A 395 -1.32 -1.80 -20.16
C SER A 395 -1.99 -2.30 -18.89
N VAL A 396 -1.94 -1.52 -17.81
CA VAL A 396 -2.64 -1.83 -16.55
C VAL A 396 -4.17 -1.86 -16.71
N ILE A 397 -4.68 -1.36 -17.82
CA ILE A 397 -6.10 -1.43 -18.17
C ILE A 397 -6.57 -2.89 -18.33
N ASN A 398 -5.67 -3.82 -18.66
CA ASN A 398 -5.95 -5.25 -18.68
C ASN A 398 -6.45 -5.79 -17.33
N PHE A 399 -6.16 -5.12 -16.21
CA PHE A 399 -6.75 -5.49 -14.91
C PHE A 399 -8.27 -5.33 -14.87
N ILE A 400 -8.82 -4.44 -15.67
CA ILE A 400 -10.28 -4.20 -15.76
C ILE A 400 -10.92 -5.09 -16.81
N ASP A 401 -10.35 -5.11 -18.02
CA ASP A 401 -10.82 -5.96 -19.11
C ASP A 401 -9.65 -6.49 -19.92
N SER A 402 -9.66 -7.80 -20.16
CA SER A 402 -8.60 -8.52 -20.84
C SER A 402 -9.18 -9.64 -21.67
N ASP A 403 -8.56 -9.92 -22.80
CA ASP A 403 -8.91 -11.02 -23.71
C ASP A 403 -8.23 -12.36 -23.35
N PHE A 404 -7.56 -12.44 -22.19
CA PHE A 404 -6.90 -13.65 -21.73
C PHE A 404 -7.01 -13.86 -20.21
N THR A 405 -6.79 -15.11 -19.79
CA THR A 405 -6.54 -15.53 -18.40
C THR A 405 -5.70 -16.80 -18.39
N TYR A 406 -5.44 -17.36 -17.20
CA TYR A 406 -4.70 -18.61 -17.00
C TYR A 406 -5.58 -19.69 -16.40
N LEU A 407 -5.76 -20.81 -17.08
CA LEU A 407 -6.65 -21.89 -16.65
C LEU A 407 -5.94 -23.24 -16.69
N ASN A 408 -6.28 -24.08 -15.72
CA ASN A 408 -6.16 -25.53 -15.82
C ASN A 408 -7.55 -26.15 -16.06
N ASP A 409 -7.62 -27.47 -16.16
CA ASP A 409 -8.87 -28.20 -16.37
C ASP A 409 -9.93 -27.89 -15.31
N LYS A 410 -9.54 -27.78 -14.03
CA LYS A 410 -10.46 -27.51 -12.91
C LYS A 410 -11.12 -26.14 -13.03
N LEU A 411 -10.33 -25.08 -13.30
CA LEU A 411 -10.86 -23.72 -13.49
C LEU A 411 -11.66 -23.60 -14.79
N ALA A 412 -11.20 -24.23 -15.87
CA ALA A 412 -11.88 -24.22 -17.14
C ALA A 412 -13.27 -24.88 -17.04
N ASN A 413 -13.38 -26.00 -16.32
CA ASN A 413 -14.65 -26.66 -16.02
C ASN A 413 -15.55 -25.77 -15.15
N LEU A 414 -15.01 -25.12 -14.10
CA LEU A 414 -15.77 -24.18 -13.27
C LEU A 414 -16.32 -23.02 -14.10
N TYR A 415 -15.51 -22.49 -15.01
CA TYR A 415 -15.85 -21.34 -15.86
C TYR A 415 -16.62 -21.72 -17.12
N LYS A 416 -16.81 -23.01 -17.39
CA LYS A 416 -17.43 -23.58 -18.58
C LYS A 416 -16.70 -23.14 -19.87
N ILE A 417 -15.37 -23.12 -19.84
CA ILE A 417 -14.50 -22.82 -20.98
C ILE A 417 -13.95 -24.13 -21.53
N PRO A 418 -14.30 -24.52 -22.78
CA PRO A 418 -13.89 -25.80 -23.34
C PRO A 418 -12.42 -25.80 -23.80
N GLY A 419 -11.86 -27.01 -24.01
CA GLY A 419 -10.57 -27.20 -24.67
C GLY A 419 -9.34 -27.06 -23.78
N VAL A 420 -9.50 -26.91 -22.46
CA VAL A 420 -8.38 -26.88 -21.50
C VAL A 420 -8.30 -28.23 -20.78
N VAL A 421 -7.17 -28.93 -20.91
CA VAL A 421 -6.95 -30.28 -20.35
C VAL A 421 -5.66 -30.28 -19.54
N GLY A 422 -5.68 -30.93 -18.36
CA GLY A 422 -4.52 -31.13 -17.47
C GLY A 422 -4.41 -30.11 -16.34
N GLY A 423 -3.58 -30.48 -15.34
CA GLY A 423 -3.50 -29.76 -14.06
C GLY A 423 -2.70 -28.47 -14.08
N ASP A 424 -1.84 -28.26 -15.08
CA ASP A 424 -1.01 -27.06 -15.18
C ASP A 424 -1.80 -25.90 -15.78
N LEU A 425 -1.65 -24.71 -15.19
CA LEU A 425 -2.26 -23.52 -15.74
C LEU A 425 -1.53 -23.09 -17.04
N ARG A 426 -2.34 -22.69 -18.00
CA ARG A 426 -1.89 -22.17 -19.29
C ARG A 426 -2.68 -20.96 -19.71
N ARG A 427 -2.06 -20.10 -20.50
CA ARG A 427 -2.73 -18.94 -21.09
C ARG A 427 -3.89 -19.37 -22.00
N VAL A 428 -5.05 -18.80 -21.79
CA VAL A 428 -6.27 -19.06 -22.56
C VAL A 428 -6.84 -17.75 -23.04
N ASN A 429 -7.09 -17.64 -24.35
CA ASN A 429 -7.79 -16.48 -24.92
C ASN A 429 -9.27 -16.57 -24.58
N LEU A 430 -9.83 -15.47 -24.12
CA LEU A 430 -11.22 -15.37 -23.71
C LEU A 430 -12.07 -14.82 -24.84
N LYS A 431 -13.23 -15.45 -25.06
CA LYS A 431 -14.26 -14.94 -25.93
C LYS A 431 -15.29 -14.14 -25.13
N PRO A 432 -15.97 -13.15 -25.74
CA PRO A 432 -16.98 -12.34 -25.05
C PRO A 432 -18.12 -13.16 -24.40
N GLU A 433 -18.47 -14.31 -24.98
CA GLU A 433 -19.51 -15.21 -24.47
C GLU A 433 -19.18 -15.78 -23.08
N TYR A 434 -17.91 -15.87 -22.69
CA TYR A 434 -17.51 -16.37 -21.38
C TYR A 434 -17.76 -15.35 -20.25
N LYS A 435 -18.10 -14.09 -20.57
CA LYS A 435 -18.40 -13.01 -19.61
C LYS A 435 -17.27 -12.76 -18.61
N ARG A 436 -16.01 -13.06 -19.00
CA ARG A 436 -14.82 -12.97 -18.16
C ARG A 436 -13.81 -11.99 -18.74
N GLY A 437 -12.61 -11.97 -18.21
CA GLY A 437 -11.53 -11.06 -18.54
C GLY A 437 -11.29 -10.01 -17.44
N GLY A 438 -10.04 -9.79 -17.09
CA GLY A 438 -9.64 -8.94 -15.97
C GLY A 438 -10.08 -9.48 -14.60
N LEU A 439 -9.75 -8.72 -13.56
CA LEU A 439 -9.91 -9.13 -12.16
C LEU A 439 -11.36 -9.40 -11.77
N LEU A 440 -12.32 -8.64 -12.31
CA LEU A 440 -13.74 -8.76 -11.95
C LEU A 440 -14.35 -10.12 -12.30
N GLY A 441 -13.73 -10.86 -13.21
CA GLY A 441 -14.18 -12.20 -13.62
C GLY A 441 -13.42 -13.34 -12.94
N MET A 442 -12.43 -13.08 -12.08
CA MET A 442 -11.59 -14.10 -11.48
C MET A 442 -12.22 -14.75 -10.24
N GLY A 443 -12.11 -16.07 -10.16
CA GLY A 443 -12.65 -16.86 -9.07
C GLY A 443 -12.07 -16.47 -7.70
N SER A 444 -10.81 -16.09 -7.61
CA SER A 444 -10.16 -15.62 -6.39
C SER A 444 -10.89 -14.41 -5.78
N ILE A 445 -11.18 -13.40 -6.60
CA ILE A 445 -11.86 -12.16 -6.18
C ILE A 445 -13.32 -12.43 -5.80
N LEU A 446 -14.02 -13.18 -6.65
CA LEU A 446 -15.44 -13.48 -6.46
C LEU A 446 -15.68 -14.36 -5.21
N ALA A 447 -14.80 -15.34 -4.94
CA ALA A 447 -14.94 -16.23 -3.80
C ALA A 447 -14.53 -15.57 -2.47
N MET A 448 -13.46 -14.77 -2.42
CA MET A 448 -13.06 -14.10 -1.18
C MET A 448 -14.07 -13.04 -0.72
N THR A 449 -14.89 -12.55 -1.63
CA THR A 449 -15.95 -11.57 -1.37
C THR A 449 -17.34 -12.20 -1.24
N SER A 450 -17.43 -13.50 -0.96
CA SER A 450 -18.67 -14.25 -0.82
C SER A 450 -18.86 -14.81 0.60
N HIS A 451 -20.07 -15.29 0.90
CA HIS A 451 -20.44 -15.98 2.12
C HIS A 451 -20.28 -17.50 1.95
N THR A 452 -20.55 -18.27 3.01
CA THR A 452 -20.42 -19.77 3.01
C THR A 452 -21.31 -20.46 2.00
N ASP A 453 -22.47 -19.93 1.71
CA ASP A 453 -23.54 -20.55 0.91
C ASP A 453 -24.06 -19.68 -0.23
N ARG A 454 -23.71 -18.38 -0.25
CA ARG A 454 -24.26 -17.42 -1.20
C ARG A 454 -23.27 -16.31 -1.53
N THR A 455 -23.62 -15.53 -2.54
CA THR A 455 -22.93 -14.27 -2.87
C THR A 455 -23.13 -13.22 -1.76
N LYS A 456 -22.23 -12.24 -1.71
CA LYS A 456 -22.33 -11.08 -0.85
C LYS A 456 -22.12 -9.81 -1.68
N PRO A 457 -23.16 -9.35 -2.42
CA PRO A 457 -23.05 -8.20 -3.33
C PRO A 457 -22.42 -6.97 -2.67
N THR A 458 -22.82 -6.61 -1.45
CA THR A 458 -22.23 -5.51 -0.70
C THR A 458 -20.70 -5.63 -0.55
N ALA A 459 -20.17 -6.85 -0.27
CA ALA A 459 -18.73 -7.06 -0.15
C ALA A 459 -18.01 -6.98 -1.51
N ARG A 460 -18.63 -7.50 -2.57
CA ARG A 460 -18.13 -7.38 -3.95
C ARG A 460 -18.07 -5.91 -4.37
N GLY A 461 -19.16 -5.19 -4.12
CA GLY A 461 -19.26 -3.78 -4.45
C GLY A 461 -18.29 -2.92 -3.64
N LYS A 462 -18.11 -3.20 -2.34
CA LYS A 462 -17.11 -2.55 -1.51
C LYS A 462 -15.70 -2.77 -2.07
N TRP A 463 -15.36 -4.01 -2.45
CA TRP A 463 -14.06 -4.32 -3.05
C TRP A 463 -13.85 -3.56 -4.37
N VAL A 464 -14.85 -3.51 -5.26
CA VAL A 464 -14.76 -2.71 -6.50
C VAL A 464 -14.58 -1.23 -6.19
N ALA A 465 -15.36 -0.69 -5.26
CA ALA A 465 -15.27 0.72 -4.88
C ALA A 465 -13.91 1.08 -4.29
N GLU A 466 -13.42 0.31 -3.30
CA GLU A 466 -12.19 0.64 -2.56
C GLU A 466 -10.91 0.22 -3.30
N VAL A 467 -10.90 -1.02 -3.85
CA VAL A 467 -9.67 -1.59 -4.44
C VAL A 467 -9.49 -1.14 -5.89
N ILE A 468 -10.56 -1.07 -6.67
CA ILE A 468 -10.47 -0.66 -8.08
C ILE A 468 -10.60 0.86 -8.22
N LEU A 469 -11.68 1.45 -7.68
CA LEU A 469 -11.98 2.85 -7.89
C LEU A 469 -11.37 3.81 -6.85
N GLY A 470 -10.79 3.30 -5.75
CA GLY A 470 -10.21 4.13 -4.69
C GLY A 470 -11.23 4.94 -3.89
N THR A 471 -12.50 4.62 -4.02
CA THR A 471 -13.58 5.29 -3.29
C THR A 471 -13.60 4.80 -1.84
N LYS A 472 -13.39 5.69 -0.88
CA LYS A 472 -13.47 5.35 0.54
C LYS A 472 -14.91 5.03 0.94
N ILE A 473 -15.12 3.86 1.50
CA ILE A 473 -16.40 3.46 2.12
C ILE A 473 -16.18 3.49 3.64
N PRO A 474 -16.92 4.32 4.37
CA PRO A 474 -16.82 4.35 5.83
C PRO A 474 -17.10 2.98 6.46
N GLU A 475 -16.50 2.71 7.61
CA GLU A 475 -16.83 1.51 8.37
C GLU A 475 -18.27 1.57 8.87
N PRO A 476 -18.98 0.43 8.92
CA PRO A 476 -20.33 0.40 9.46
C PRO A 476 -20.32 0.80 10.93
N PRO A 477 -21.37 1.49 11.43
CA PRO A 477 -21.53 1.75 12.85
C PRO A 477 -21.45 0.47 13.70
N ALA A 478 -20.93 0.56 14.92
CA ALA A 478 -20.69 -0.60 15.79
C ALA A 478 -21.93 -1.45 16.09
N ASN A 479 -23.13 -0.88 15.99
CA ASN A 479 -24.41 -1.51 16.37
C ASN A 479 -25.33 -1.76 15.16
N VAL A 480 -24.79 -2.11 13.99
CA VAL A 480 -25.61 -2.48 12.84
C VAL A 480 -26.24 -3.85 13.06
N GLU A 481 -27.55 -3.90 13.10
CA GLU A 481 -28.28 -5.18 13.15
C GLU A 481 -28.01 -6.02 11.90
N ALA A 482 -27.80 -7.33 12.11
CA ALA A 482 -27.69 -8.26 11.00
C ALA A 482 -28.99 -8.26 10.17
N LEU A 483 -28.86 -8.45 8.84
CA LEU A 483 -30.03 -8.59 7.99
C LEU A 483 -30.97 -9.69 8.52
N PRO A 484 -32.29 -9.45 8.56
CA PRO A 484 -33.24 -10.40 9.09
C PRO A 484 -33.12 -11.75 8.38
N GLY A 485 -33.02 -12.82 9.17
CA GLY A 485 -33.13 -14.19 8.64
C GLY A 485 -34.51 -14.45 8.07
N ASP A 486 -34.65 -15.47 7.22
CA ASP A 486 -35.96 -15.89 6.75
C ASP A 486 -36.80 -16.39 7.93
N LYS A 487 -37.98 -15.84 8.10
CA LYS A 487 -38.93 -16.33 9.11
C LYS A 487 -39.34 -17.76 8.71
N ARG A 488 -39.33 -18.70 9.69
CA ARG A 488 -39.81 -20.06 9.44
C ARG A 488 -41.25 -20.00 8.89
N GLY A 489 -41.45 -20.57 7.67
CA GLY A 489 -42.77 -20.63 7.03
C GLY A 489 -43.14 -19.45 6.13
N ALA A 490 -42.30 -18.43 6.00
CA ALA A 490 -42.46 -17.36 4.98
C ALA A 490 -41.82 -17.75 3.67
N ALA A 491 -42.37 -17.26 2.55
CA ALA A 491 -41.72 -17.39 1.26
C ALA A 491 -40.30 -16.76 1.33
N PRO A 492 -39.25 -17.42 0.77
CA PRO A 492 -37.90 -16.89 0.84
C PRO A 492 -37.81 -15.55 0.11
N THR A 493 -37.54 -14.49 0.87
CA THR A 493 -37.28 -13.16 0.32
C THR A 493 -35.90 -13.16 -0.32
N SER A 494 -35.78 -12.59 -1.53
CA SER A 494 -34.48 -12.49 -2.18
C SER A 494 -33.50 -11.67 -1.32
N PHE A 495 -32.20 -11.97 -1.40
CA PHE A 495 -31.19 -11.19 -0.65
C PHE A 495 -31.26 -9.69 -1.01
N ARG A 496 -31.56 -9.38 -2.26
CA ARG A 496 -31.76 -8.02 -2.75
C ARG A 496 -32.92 -7.31 -2.07
N GLU A 497 -34.06 -7.99 -1.88
CA GLU A 497 -35.22 -7.41 -1.19
C GLU A 497 -34.91 -7.10 0.29
N LYS A 498 -34.21 -8.01 0.98
CA LYS A 498 -33.75 -7.78 2.35
C LYS A 498 -32.80 -6.59 2.44
N LEU A 499 -31.90 -6.47 1.49
CA LEU A 499 -30.94 -5.37 1.42
C LEU A 499 -31.64 -4.04 1.14
N ASN A 500 -32.64 -4.02 0.24
CA ASN A 500 -33.46 -2.84 -0.03
C ASN A 500 -34.21 -2.36 1.22
N GLN A 501 -34.72 -3.27 2.05
CA GLN A 501 -35.34 -2.92 3.34
C GLN A 501 -34.34 -2.30 4.30
N HIS A 502 -33.10 -2.83 4.37
CA HIS A 502 -32.05 -2.27 5.21
C HIS A 502 -31.61 -0.87 4.76
N VAL A 503 -31.53 -0.65 3.45
CA VAL A 503 -31.14 0.63 2.83
C VAL A 503 -32.27 1.69 2.92
N ALA A 504 -33.46 1.34 3.36
CA ALA A 504 -34.52 2.31 3.64
C ALA A 504 -34.13 3.30 4.76
N ASP A 505 -33.23 2.91 5.67
CA ASP A 505 -32.63 3.84 6.64
C ASP A 505 -31.62 4.75 5.93
N ALA A 506 -31.81 6.07 6.12
CA ALA A 506 -30.94 7.08 5.48
C ALA A 506 -29.45 6.97 5.87
N SER A 507 -29.16 6.51 7.10
CA SER A 507 -27.79 6.33 7.57
C SER A 507 -27.08 5.16 6.87
N CYS A 508 -27.81 4.11 6.50
CA CYS A 508 -27.31 2.95 5.75
C CYS A 508 -27.18 3.26 4.27
N ALA A 509 -28.13 4.05 3.73
CA ALA A 509 -28.21 4.38 2.31
C ALA A 509 -26.96 5.08 1.78
N VAL A 510 -26.30 5.94 2.56
CA VAL A 510 -25.11 6.72 2.14
C VAL A 510 -23.98 5.81 1.65
N CYS A 511 -23.70 4.71 2.38
CA CYS A 511 -22.66 3.76 2.01
C CYS A 511 -23.15 2.78 0.93
N HIS A 512 -24.36 2.25 1.12
CA HIS A 512 -24.90 1.21 0.25
C HIS A 512 -25.15 1.68 -1.20
N LYS A 513 -25.59 2.93 -1.41
CA LYS A 513 -25.72 3.52 -2.74
C LYS A 513 -24.42 3.55 -3.53
N LYS A 514 -23.26 3.64 -2.85
CA LYS A 514 -21.94 3.66 -3.51
C LYS A 514 -21.43 2.26 -3.86
N MET A 515 -21.78 1.22 -3.09
CA MET A 515 -21.20 -0.11 -3.25
C MET A 515 -22.17 -1.15 -3.82
N ASP A 516 -23.47 -1.14 -3.42
CA ASP A 516 -24.39 -2.21 -3.82
C ASP A 516 -24.62 -2.31 -5.33
N PRO A 517 -24.76 -1.21 -6.09
CA PRO A 517 -24.90 -1.28 -7.55
C PRO A 517 -23.73 -1.97 -8.24
N LEU A 518 -22.49 -1.72 -7.74
CA LEU A 518 -21.27 -2.35 -8.25
C LEU A 518 -21.26 -3.86 -7.95
N GLY A 519 -21.77 -4.24 -6.78
CA GLY A 519 -21.83 -5.64 -6.36
C GLY A 519 -22.95 -6.43 -7.06
N PHE A 520 -24.12 -5.83 -7.27
CA PHE A 520 -25.21 -6.46 -8.01
C PHE A 520 -24.80 -6.76 -9.46
N ALA A 521 -24.03 -5.88 -10.10
CA ALA A 521 -23.51 -6.11 -11.43
C ALA A 521 -22.64 -7.39 -11.54
N LEU A 522 -22.15 -7.91 -10.42
CA LEU A 522 -21.36 -9.17 -10.34
C LEU A 522 -22.17 -10.37 -9.85
N ASP A 523 -23.49 -10.25 -9.61
CA ASP A 523 -24.27 -11.30 -8.96
C ASP A 523 -24.61 -12.49 -9.87
N ASN A 524 -24.43 -12.35 -11.18
CA ASN A 524 -24.41 -13.48 -12.11
C ASN A 524 -23.26 -14.48 -11.82
N PHE A 525 -22.23 -14.11 -11.09
CA PHE A 525 -21.25 -15.05 -10.58
C PHE A 525 -21.68 -15.56 -9.20
N ASN A 526 -21.81 -16.89 -9.04
CA ASN A 526 -22.13 -17.48 -7.74
C ASN A 526 -21.00 -17.28 -6.71
N ALA A 527 -21.12 -17.88 -5.53
CA ALA A 527 -20.16 -17.70 -4.44
C ALA A 527 -18.73 -18.18 -4.73
N ILE A 528 -18.52 -19.02 -5.73
CA ILE A 528 -17.21 -19.53 -6.17
C ILE A 528 -16.81 -19.04 -7.57
N GLY A 529 -17.52 -18.03 -8.08
CA GLY A 529 -17.20 -17.43 -9.37
C GLY A 529 -17.73 -18.19 -10.60
N GLN A 530 -18.61 -19.17 -10.46
CA GLN A 530 -19.27 -19.82 -11.58
C GLN A 530 -20.43 -18.96 -12.10
N TRP A 531 -20.58 -18.84 -13.42
CA TRP A 531 -21.67 -18.08 -14.04
C TRP A 531 -23.03 -18.76 -13.82
N ARG A 532 -24.04 -17.96 -13.45
CA ARG A 532 -25.43 -18.35 -13.28
C ARG A 532 -26.38 -17.27 -13.78
N GLU A 533 -27.55 -17.66 -14.28
CA GLU A 533 -28.62 -16.74 -14.70
C GLU A 533 -29.79 -16.76 -13.73
N ARG A 534 -29.83 -17.74 -12.86
CA ARG A 534 -30.90 -17.94 -11.87
C ARG A 534 -30.34 -18.27 -10.49
N GLU A 535 -31.07 -17.91 -9.46
CA GLU A 535 -30.90 -18.36 -8.09
C GLU A 535 -32.19 -19.03 -7.62
N GLY A 536 -32.18 -20.36 -7.49
CA GLY A 536 -33.40 -21.13 -7.30
C GLY A 536 -34.35 -20.95 -8.50
N SER A 537 -35.58 -20.53 -8.24
CA SER A 537 -36.60 -20.23 -9.26
C SER A 537 -36.51 -18.82 -9.86
N SER A 538 -35.77 -17.90 -9.20
CA SER A 538 -35.72 -16.48 -9.59
C SER A 538 -34.61 -16.19 -10.59
N ALA A 539 -34.86 -15.33 -11.56
CA ALA A 539 -33.81 -14.78 -12.43
C ALA A 539 -32.90 -13.84 -11.60
N ILE A 540 -31.61 -13.82 -11.92
CA ILE A 540 -30.68 -12.88 -11.30
C ILE A 540 -30.96 -11.47 -11.84
N ASP A 541 -31.20 -10.53 -10.92
CA ASP A 541 -31.27 -9.11 -11.23
C ASP A 541 -29.91 -8.45 -10.94
N ALA A 542 -29.10 -8.31 -11.99
CA ALA A 542 -27.77 -7.70 -11.95
C ALA A 542 -27.80 -6.18 -12.21
N THR A 543 -28.97 -5.54 -12.12
CA THR A 543 -29.10 -4.10 -12.37
C THR A 543 -28.73 -3.27 -11.15
N GLY A 544 -28.28 -2.05 -11.37
CA GLY A 544 -28.00 -1.07 -10.33
C GLY A 544 -28.01 0.36 -10.88
N VAL A 545 -28.06 1.34 -9.95
CA VAL A 545 -27.94 2.76 -10.30
C VAL A 545 -26.88 3.37 -9.39
N LEU A 546 -25.81 3.88 -9.97
CA LEU A 546 -24.73 4.55 -9.26
C LEU A 546 -25.19 5.92 -8.71
N PRO A 547 -24.48 6.52 -7.74
CA PRO A 547 -24.87 7.80 -7.15
C PRO A 547 -25.05 8.94 -8.15
N ASP A 548 -24.32 8.93 -9.27
CA ASP A 548 -24.41 9.92 -10.35
C ASP A 548 -25.55 9.63 -11.36
N GLY A 549 -26.40 8.64 -11.08
CA GLY A 549 -27.51 8.24 -11.95
C GLY A 549 -27.13 7.26 -13.06
N THR A 550 -25.85 6.89 -13.19
CA THR A 550 -25.40 5.90 -14.20
C THR A 550 -26.02 4.54 -13.91
N LYS A 551 -26.70 3.98 -14.88
CA LYS A 551 -27.26 2.62 -14.80
C LYS A 551 -26.21 1.59 -15.16
N VAL A 552 -26.26 0.44 -14.51
CA VAL A 552 -25.38 -0.72 -14.75
C VAL A 552 -26.22 -2.00 -14.77
N ASN A 553 -25.93 -2.90 -15.71
CA ASN A 553 -26.55 -4.21 -15.79
C ASN A 553 -25.48 -5.27 -16.14
N GLY A 554 -25.06 -6.01 -15.13
CA GLY A 554 -24.08 -7.09 -15.26
C GLY A 554 -22.63 -6.62 -15.42
N VAL A 555 -21.73 -7.60 -15.45
CA VAL A 555 -20.27 -7.37 -15.42
C VAL A 555 -19.76 -6.62 -16.65
N SER A 556 -20.34 -6.83 -17.82
CA SER A 556 -19.86 -6.19 -19.05
C SER A 556 -20.09 -4.68 -19.03
N GLU A 557 -21.26 -4.22 -18.56
CA GLU A 557 -21.52 -2.78 -18.40
C GLU A 557 -20.68 -2.20 -17.24
N LEU A 558 -20.50 -2.95 -16.15
CA LEU A 558 -19.63 -2.52 -15.07
C LEU A 558 -18.19 -2.27 -15.55
N LYS A 559 -17.62 -3.18 -16.34
CA LYS A 559 -16.29 -3.00 -16.95
C LYS A 559 -16.26 -1.75 -17.81
N LYS A 560 -17.26 -1.53 -18.66
CA LYS A 560 -17.34 -0.34 -19.51
C LYS A 560 -17.36 0.94 -18.67
N ILE A 561 -18.17 1.00 -17.62
CA ILE A 561 -18.22 2.15 -16.71
C ILE A 561 -16.85 2.42 -16.05
N ILE A 562 -16.14 1.37 -15.62
CA ILE A 562 -14.81 1.53 -15.05
C ILE A 562 -13.80 1.98 -16.11
N LEU A 563 -13.89 1.47 -17.35
CA LEU A 563 -13.04 1.89 -18.47
C LEU A 563 -13.30 3.34 -18.89
N ASP A 564 -14.53 3.80 -18.84
CA ASP A 564 -14.87 5.22 -19.05
C ASP A 564 -14.27 6.12 -17.95
N ARG A 565 -14.01 5.55 -16.77
CA ARG A 565 -13.36 6.18 -15.60
C ARG A 565 -11.94 5.65 -15.36
N LYS A 566 -11.24 5.16 -16.37
CA LYS A 566 -9.93 4.51 -16.25
C LYS A 566 -8.88 5.36 -15.56
N ASP A 567 -8.92 6.69 -15.73
CA ASP A 567 -7.99 7.60 -15.07
C ASP A 567 -8.16 7.56 -13.53
N GLN A 568 -9.38 7.33 -13.02
CA GLN A 568 -9.63 7.11 -11.59
C GLN A 568 -9.01 5.79 -11.10
N PHE A 569 -9.16 4.70 -11.86
CA PHE A 569 -8.51 3.42 -11.56
C PHE A 569 -6.99 3.55 -11.55
N VAL A 570 -6.41 4.17 -12.59
CA VAL A 570 -4.96 4.36 -12.74
C VAL A 570 -4.42 5.23 -11.61
N ARG A 571 -5.15 6.28 -11.22
CA ARG A 571 -4.82 7.12 -10.08
C ARG A 571 -4.76 6.29 -8.78
N ASN A 572 -5.81 5.52 -8.49
CA ASN A 572 -5.83 4.67 -7.30
C ASN A 572 -4.67 3.68 -7.27
N MET A 573 -4.41 2.99 -8.39
CA MET A 573 -3.30 2.05 -8.51
C MET A 573 -1.94 2.75 -8.27
N PHE A 574 -1.74 3.94 -8.84
CA PHE A 574 -0.53 4.74 -8.65
C PHE A 574 -0.35 5.16 -7.19
N GLU A 575 -1.41 5.65 -6.54
CA GLU A 575 -1.39 6.03 -5.11
C GLU A 575 -1.02 4.85 -4.22
N LYS A 576 -1.57 3.65 -4.50
CA LYS A 576 -1.22 2.42 -3.80
C LYS A 576 0.24 2.04 -4.03
N MET A 577 0.71 2.07 -5.28
CA MET A 577 2.09 1.73 -5.63
C MET A 577 3.09 2.73 -5.01
N LEU A 578 2.79 4.02 -5.05
CA LEU A 578 3.60 5.06 -4.41
C LEU A 578 3.66 4.86 -2.90
N SER A 579 2.51 4.65 -2.24
CA SER A 579 2.43 4.38 -0.79
C SER A 579 3.28 3.16 -0.39
N TYR A 580 3.19 2.08 -1.15
CA TYR A 580 4.01 0.87 -0.95
C TYR A 580 5.51 1.17 -1.11
N ALA A 581 5.90 1.88 -2.16
CA ALA A 581 7.30 2.20 -2.48
C ALA A 581 7.97 3.06 -1.41
N ILE A 582 7.25 4.08 -0.89
CA ILE A 582 7.78 5.03 0.11
C ILE A 582 7.54 4.59 1.56
N GLY A 583 6.73 3.55 1.81
CA GLY A 583 6.47 2.97 3.13
C GLY A 583 5.66 3.88 4.06
N ARG A 584 4.83 4.77 3.51
CA ARG A 584 3.90 5.64 4.25
C ARG A 584 2.60 5.87 3.49
N LYS A 585 1.59 6.37 4.17
CA LYS A 585 0.34 6.80 3.51
C LYS A 585 0.60 7.99 2.59
N ILE A 586 -0.26 8.09 1.57
CA ILE A 586 -0.33 9.26 0.68
C ILE A 586 -0.96 10.42 1.44
N GLU A 587 -0.38 11.60 1.29
CA GLU A 587 -0.79 12.82 1.93
C GLU A 587 -1.03 13.93 0.87
N TYR A 588 -1.64 15.04 1.28
CA TYR A 588 -1.99 16.14 0.37
C TYR A 588 -0.80 16.69 -0.45
N TYR A 589 0.40 16.70 0.13
CA TYR A 589 1.60 17.19 -0.55
C TYR A 589 2.10 16.26 -1.67
N ASP A 590 1.58 15.04 -1.75
CA ASP A 590 1.87 14.11 -2.85
C ASP A 590 1.01 14.40 -4.09
N GLU A 591 -0.03 15.23 -3.99
CA GLU A 591 -1.04 15.47 -5.02
C GLU A 591 -0.44 15.94 -6.35
N LEU A 592 0.53 16.88 -6.31
CA LEU A 592 1.21 17.32 -7.54
C LEU A 592 1.94 16.18 -8.24
N THR A 593 2.60 15.32 -7.46
CA THR A 593 3.27 14.12 -7.98
C THR A 593 2.28 13.20 -8.67
N ILE A 594 1.14 12.96 -8.02
CA ILE A 594 0.09 12.08 -8.53
C ILE A 594 -0.48 12.62 -9.84
N ARG A 595 -0.88 13.89 -9.91
CA ARG A 595 -1.44 14.50 -11.14
C ARG A 595 -0.48 14.40 -12.32
N LYS A 596 0.80 14.78 -12.13
CA LYS A 596 1.82 14.69 -13.17
C LYS A 596 2.06 13.23 -13.62
N ALA A 597 2.08 12.30 -12.67
CA ALA A 597 2.28 10.90 -12.97
C ALA A 597 1.13 10.33 -13.83
N ILE A 598 -0.13 10.65 -13.50
CA ILE A 598 -1.28 10.18 -14.28
C ILE A 598 -1.20 10.67 -15.74
N ASP A 599 -0.87 11.95 -15.96
CA ASP A 599 -0.71 12.52 -17.31
C ASP A 599 0.39 11.80 -18.11
N ASN A 600 1.51 11.46 -17.46
CA ASN A 600 2.62 10.76 -18.10
C ASN A 600 2.30 9.29 -18.36
N ILE A 601 1.66 8.60 -17.42
CA ILE A 601 1.22 7.21 -17.57
C ILE A 601 0.22 7.09 -18.73
N LYS A 602 -0.71 8.05 -18.86
CA LYS A 602 -1.66 8.13 -19.96
C LYS A 602 -0.96 8.29 -21.32
N LYS A 603 0.05 9.17 -21.43
CA LYS A 603 0.86 9.35 -22.64
C LYS A 603 1.67 8.10 -23.01
N ALA A 604 1.95 7.23 -22.06
CA ALA A 604 2.65 5.97 -22.23
C ALA A 604 1.69 4.76 -22.35
N ASP A 605 0.45 4.97 -22.82
CA ASP A 605 -0.57 3.93 -23.03
C ASP A 605 -0.85 3.06 -21.79
N TYR A 606 -0.74 3.68 -20.61
CA TYR A 606 -0.98 3.03 -19.31
C TYR A 606 -0.10 1.78 -19.07
N LYS A 607 1.11 1.74 -19.61
CA LYS A 607 2.05 0.64 -19.41
C LYS A 607 2.45 0.49 -17.95
N PHE A 608 2.66 -0.75 -17.51
CA PHE A 608 3.07 -1.03 -16.14
C PHE A 608 4.43 -0.40 -15.81
N SER A 609 5.40 -0.49 -16.72
CA SER A 609 6.74 0.12 -16.55
C SER A 609 6.68 1.64 -16.41
N ALA A 610 5.75 2.30 -17.12
CA ALA A 610 5.56 3.75 -16.98
C ALA A 610 5.07 4.11 -15.57
N MET A 611 4.17 3.31 -14.99
CA MET A 611 3.69 3.52 -13.63
C MET A 611 4.85 3.39 -12.60
N VAL A 612 5.65 2.33 -12.72
CA VAL A 612 6.85 2.13 -11.89
C VAL A 612 7.82 3.30 -12.04
N MET A 613 8.06 3.75 -13.28
CA MET A 613 8.99 4.84 -13.57
C MET A 613 8.53 6.17 -12.96
N GLU A 614 7.23 6.47 -12.99
CA GLU A 614 6.68 7.67 -12.36
C GLU A 614 6.82 7.61 -10.83
N VAL A 615 6.68 6.45 -10.20
CA VAL A 615 6.98 6.26 -8.78
C VAL A 615 8.45 6.56 -8.50
N VAL A 616 9.36 5.95 -9.25
CA VAL A 616 10.81 6.08 -9.02
C VAL A 616 11.31 7.50 -9.27
N LYS A 617 10.75 8.22 -10.24
CA LYS A 617 11.09 9.63 -10.54
C LYS A 617 10.38 10.64 -9.64
N SER A 618 9.50 10.18 -8.75
CA SER A 618 8.68 11.05 -7.92
C SER A 618 9.49 11.77 -6.84
N ARG A 619 9.00 12.94 -6.43
CA ARG A 619 9.59 13.71 -5.32
C ARG A 619 9.71 12.88 -4.02
N PRO A 620 8.65 12.23 -3.52
CA PRO A 620 8.74 11.44 -2.29
C PRO A 620 9.70 10.26 -2.40
N PHE A 621 10.02 9.80 -3.62
CA PHE A 621 10.98 8.71 -3.84
C PHE A 621 12.44 9.18 -3.98
N LEU A 622 12.68 10.38 -4.52
CA LEU A 622 14.05 10.89 -4.77
C LEU A 622 14.53 11.92 -3.74
N TYR A 623 13.63 12.44 -2.90
CA TYR A 623 13.97 13.50 -1.95
C TYR A 623 13.61 13.11 -0.51
N ARG A 624 14.19 13.85 0.41
CA ARG A 624 13.89 13.78 1.85
C ARG A 624 13.61 15.15 2.40
N LYS A 625 12.73 15.20 3.41
CA LYS A 625 12.48 16.38 4.21
C LYS A 625 13.64 16.65 5.16
N ASN A 626 14.08 17.92 5.26
CA ASN A 626 15.05 18.33 6.26
C ASN A 626 14.36 18.55 7.61
N ILE A 627 14.44 17.57 8.49
CA ILE A 627 13.74 17.57 9.78
C ILE A 627 14.32 18.64 10.72
N GLU A 628 15.61 18.94 10.66
CA GLU A 628 16.26 19.95 11.53
C GLU A 628 15.69 21.34 11.27
N ASN A 629 15.50 21.71 10.00
CA ASN A 629 14.87 22.98 9.65
C ASN A 629 13.36 22.99 9.91
N TYR A 630 12.70 21.84 9.87
CA TYR A 630 11.28 21.74 10.15
C TYR A 630 10.93 22.12 11.59
N TYR A 631 11.67 21.59 12.57
CA TYR A 631 11.47 21.92 13.99
C TYR A 631 11.93 23.34 14.34
N SER A 632 12.98 23.85 13.71
CA SER A 632 13.44 25.24 13.94
C SER A 632 12.44 26.27 13.47
N VAL A 633 11.75 26.04 12.36
CA VAL A 633 10.68 26.93 11.84
C VAL A 633 9.40 26.80 12.67
N GLN A 634 9.09 25.64 13.23
CA GLN A 634 7.93 25.47 14.13
C GLN A 634 8.15 26.08 15.52
N ASN A 635 9.37 26.05 16.03
CA ASN A 635 9.71 26.66 17.32
C ASN A 635 9.88 28.18 17.23
N GLN A 636 9.90 28.77 16.02
CA GLN A 636 9.89 30.21 15.78
C GLN A 636 8.49 30.76 15.47
N LYS A 637 7.47 29.91 15.37
CA LYS A 637 6.05 30.23 15.20
C LYS A 637 5.29 29.89 16.47
#